data_24ca29bbac15c5e5ec6e2960665adebe
#
_entry.id   24ca29bbac15c5e5ec6e2960665adebe
#
_cell.length_a   1.000
_cell.length_b   1.000
_cell.length_c   1.000
_cell.angle_alpha   90.00
_cell.angle_beta   90.00
_cell.angle_gamma   90.00
#
_symmetry.space_group_name_H-M   'P 1'
#
loop_
_entity.id
_entity.type
_entity.pdbx_description
1 polymer ?
#
loop_
_entity_poly.entity_id
_entity_poly.type
_entity_poly.pdbx_seq_one_letter_code
_entity_poly.pdbx_strand_id
1 'polypeptide(L)'
;MMRSTLLCLLAGTALVPFQAVHATESEIADSGEAAASDENQIIVFGKGQTRQTGTLDEERIAISTPAISPLKAIARLPGVNFQSSDPFGNYEWSQRISIRGFNQNQLGYTFDGVPLGDASYGNHNGLHISRVISQENIGSIAVTQGAGNIGVASTNNLGGTVETSSQDPEGRLAVLGDATYGRFDTYRGFLRLNYGTPGGASGYVSYGYYQTDKWKGYGEQRQHMVNAKLTIPVGSFAIDGWYSYSDRAEQDYQDFSLEQIDRLGYFADNLSYERLELANLVADVGANTGYTGATPQNPAAGTTYPAPYTSPDDAYLDAAGLRRDHLAYLRLHGDAGQAKLALTGYYHTNEGQGLWGTPYVPSPTGGSPYSIRTTEYDIERTGVLGTASLPVAGTDLTLGLWYENNDFHQARRFYALTSRTEPGRSFLEFQSDPFFTQWEFDFNTKTYQYHVEDSIQLDALKLNLGWKGFRVENNADPVISGGRAVGSFAVEDWFQPHAGVTYDLGQAEIFAGFTQVTRAFASATTAGPFATSQAGFDSLQADGLRPETSNTYEIGVRYNTPIVNAVLAGYYVDFDNRIIAFANGAGIVGNPAILRNVGSVRSIGIEAAADVKLNDIVGFYASYAYNDSTYRNDVLNADSTLYAATRGKTVVDSPKHILHAEVNFDTVGFFGNLGMDYQSKRYFTYENDQSVGGRVTVDAALGYRFDDHFELRLNATNLFNERYIGTIGTNGFGNRGDNQTLQTAAPRAVFATLTVKN
;
A
#
# COMPACT_ATOMS: atom_id res chain seq x y z
N MET A 1 -0.01 20.57 28.83
CA MET A 1 -0.83 21.78 28.84
C MET A 1 -0.13 22.81 27.98
N MET A 2 -0.36 22.80 26.69
CA MET A 2 -0.14 23.86 25.68
C MET A 2 -0.16 23.24 24.28
N ARG A 3 -1.30 22.70 23.85
CA ARG A 3 -1.52 22.18 22.48
C ARG A 3 -2.96 22.50 22.06
N SER A 4 -3.30 23.78 21.93
CA SER A 4 -4.62 24.19 21.41
C SER A 4 -4.59 25.63 20.97
N THR A 5 -3.79 26.00 19.95
CA THR A 5 -3.88 27.34 19.35
C THR A 5 -3.23 27.38 17.96
N LEU A 6 -3.70 26.58 17.01
CA LEU A 6 -3.33 26.78 15.60
C LEU A 6 -4.43 26.41 14.58
N LEU A 7 -5.69 26.35 14.98
CA LEU A 7 -6.79 25.97 14.08
C LEU A 7 -7.81 27.09 13.83
N CYS A 8 -7.50 28.35 14.07
CA CYS A 8 -8.44 29.47 13.92
C CYS A 8 -7.90 30.63 13.09
N LEU A 9 -7.31 30.38 11.91
CA LEU A 9 -6.84 31.49 11.03
C LEU A 9 -7.22 31.35 9.55
N LEU A 10 -8.34 30.68 9.23
CA LEU A 10 -8.86 30.56 7.85
C LEU A 10 -10.34 30.98 7.71
N ALA A 11 -10.85 31.81 8.58
CA ALA A 11 -12.18 32.37 8.42
C ALA A 11 -12.13 33.89 8.63
N GLY A 12 -11.96 34.66 7.56
CA GLY A 12 -12.16 36.09 7.58
C GLY A 12 -11.24 36.89 6.68
N THR A 13 -11.46 36.88 5.35
CA THR A 13 -11.07 38.04 4.52
C THR A 13 -12.21 38.36 3.55
N ALA A 14 -12.54 39.63 3.55
CA ALA A 14 -13.64 40.28 2.88
C ALA A 14 -13.58 40.18 1.35
N LEU A 15 -14.75 40.01 0.75
CA LEU A 15 -15.04 40.21 -0.67
C LEU A 15 -14.72 41.62 -1.14
N VAL A 16 -13.78 41.75 -2.07
CA VAL A 16 -13.60 42.94 -2.91
C VAL A 16 -13.86 42.51 -4.35
N PRO A 17 -14.74 43.16 -5.11
CA PRO A 17 -15.04 42.77 -6.49
C PRO A 17 -13.90 43.23 -7.44
N PHE A 18 -13.25 42.32 -8.11
CA PHE A 18 -12.36 42.58 -9.25
C PHE A 18 -13.14 42.42 -10.57
N GLN A 19 -13.00 43.43 -11.44
CA GLN A 19 -13.57 43.45 -12.78
C GLN A 19 -12.83 42.46 -13.69
N ALA A 20 -13.62 41.72 -14.47
CA ALA A 20 -13.13 40.77 -15.46
C ALA A 20 -12.40 41.46 -16.62
N VAL A 21 -11.18 41.01 -16.87
CA VAL A 21 -10.47 41.22 -18.14
C VAL A 21 -10.60 39.96 -18.97
N HIS A 22 -11.23 40.07 -20.14
CA HIS A 22 -11.29 38.99 -21.10
C HIS A 22 -9.88 38.66 -21.63
N ALA A 23 -9.41 37.46 -21.36
CA ALA A 23 -8.25 36.88 -22.04
C ALA A 23 -8.71 35.90 -23.10
N THR A 24 -8.21 36.08 -24.30
CA THR A 24 -8.40 35.18 -25.46
C THR A 24 -7.83 33.81 -25.19
N GLU A 25 -8.58 32.78 -25.56
CA GLU A 25 -8.13 31.38 -25.56
C GLU A 25 -6.81 31.22 -26.32
N SER A 26 -5.76 30.82 -25.62
CA SER A 26 -4.57 30.21 -26.23
C SER A 26 -4.50 28.76 -25.76
N GLU A 27 -4.52 27.83 -26.73
CA GLU A 27 -4.30 26.42 -26.51
C GLU A 27 -3.01 26.19 -25.71
N ILE A 28 -3.15 25.69 -24.49
CA ILE A 28 -2.03 25.23 -23.67
C ILE A 28 -1.77 23.78 -24.05
N ALA A 29 -0.72 23.57 -24.85
CA ALA A 29 -0.21 22.23 -25.07
C ALA A 29 0.42 21.69 -23.78
N ASP A 30 -0.28 20.80 -23.10
CA ASP A 30 0.21 20.05 -21.95
C ASP A 30 1.25 19.02 -22.41
N SER A 31 2.51 19.18 -22.01
CA SER A 31 3.59 18.20 -22.29
C SER A 31 3.56 17.01 -21.29
N GLY A 32 2.41 16.61 -20.93
CA GLY A 32 2.01 15.41 -20.21
C GLY A 32 0.71 14.90 -20.77
N GLU A 33 0.47 15.11 -22.09
CA GLU A 33 -0.70 14.55 -22.74
C GLU A 33 -0.75 13.04 -22.49
N ALA A 34 -1.49 12.63 -21.46
CA ALA A 34 -2.28 11.44 -21.59
C ALA A 34 -3.12 11.69 -22.85
N ALA A 35 -2.78 11.01 -23.96
CA ALA A 35 -3.57 11.04 -25.17
C ALA A 35 -5.02 10.89 -24.74
N ALA A 36 -5.91 11.81 -25.19
CA ALA A 36 -7.33 11.76 -24.86
C ALA A 36 -7.77 10.32 -25.01
N SER A 37 -8.09 9.65 -23.91
CA SER A 37 -8.47 8.25 -23.92
C SER A 37 -9.74 8.17 -24.74
N ASP A 38 -9.71 7.41 -25.82
CA ASP A 38 -10.91 7.02 -26.55
C ASP A 38 -11.82 6.37 -25.48
N GLU A 39 -13.05 6.82 -25.29
CA GLU A 39 -13.96 6.50 -24.17
C GLU A 39 -14.14 5.00 -23.83
N ASN A 40 -13.44 4.12 -24.52
CA ASN A 40 -13.50 2.67 -24.40
C ASN A 40 -12.14 1.96 -24.18
N GLN A 41 -11.03 2.66 -23.91
CA GLN A 41 -9.75 2.00 -23.58
C GLN A 41 -9.66 1.71 -22.10
N ILE A 42 -9.32 0.46 -21.72
CA ILE A 42 -9.25 -0.01 -20.33
C ILE A 42 -7.97 0.48 -19.65
N ILE A 43 -6.85 0.49 -20.37
CA ILE A 43 -5.54 0.86 -19.84
C ILE A 43 -4.76 1.64 -20.89
N VAL A 44 -4.18 2.76 -20.49
CA VAL A 44 -3.25 3.51 -21.32
C VAL A 44 -1.83 3.01 -21.06
N PHE A 45 -1.18 2.44 -22.07
CA PHE A 45 0.26 2.11 -22.01
C PHE A 45 1.06 3.33 -22.47
N GLY A 46 1.82 3.93 -21.57
CA GLY A 46 2.47 5.23 -21.73
C GLY A 46 3.34 5.35 -22.99
N LYS A 47 2.76 5.80 -24.12
CA LYS A 47 3.53 6.15 -25.33
C LYS A 47 4.52 7.29 -25.00
N GLY A 48 5.75 7.20 -25.52
CA GLY A 48 6.82 8.16 -25.23
C GLY A 48 7.52 7.97 -23.90
N GLN A 49 7.11 6.98 -23.09
CA GLN A 49 7.80 6.61 -21.84
C GLN A 49 8.91 5.61 -22.13
N THR A 50 10.09 5.81 -21.56
CA THR A 50 11.24 4.92 -21.72
C THR A 50 11.17 3.66 -20.85
N ARG A 51 10.05 3.45 -20.13
CA ARG A 51 9.76 2.32 -19.23
C ARG A 51 8.35 1.83 -19.44
N GLN A 52 8.07 0.63 -18.93
CA GLN A 52 6.70 0.14 -18.91
C GLN A 52 5.88 0.90 -17.85
N THR A 53 4.87 1.61 -18.31
CA THR A 53 3.91 2.34 -17.49
C THR A 53 2.51 1.94 -17.91
N GLY A 54 1.65 1.65 -16.94
CA GLY A 54 0.22 1.42 -17.13
C GLY A 54 -0.59 2.35 -16.25
N THR A 55 -1.61 3.00 -16.80
CA THR A 55 -2.49 3.93 -16.07
C THR A 55 -3.94 3.47 -16.12
N LEU A 56 -4.59 3.44 -14.97
CA LEU A 56 -6.05 3.31 -14.83
C LEU A 56 -6.64 4.69 -14.61
N ASP A 57 -7.70 5.00 -15.32
CA ASP A 57 -8.49 6.22 -15.16
C ASP A 57 -9.66 6.06 -14.17
N GLU A 58 -10.37 7.16 -13.91
CA GLU A 58 -11.49 7.21 -12.98
C GLU A 58 -12.66 6.29 -13.39
N GLU A 59 -12.96 6.16 -14.68
CA GLU A 59 -14.09 5.36 -15.19
C GLU A 59 -13.88 3.88 -14.86
N ARG A 60 -12.67 3.38 -15.03
CA ARG A 60 -12.32 1.99 -14.73
C ARG A 60 -12.26 1.70 -13.24
N ILE A 61 -11.86 2.68 -12.46
CA ILE A 61 -11.87 2.58 -11.00
C ILE A 61 -13.33 2.57 -10.52
N ALA A 62 -14.21 3.39 -11.11
CA ALA A 62 -15.61 3.50 -10.73
C ALA A 62 -16.42 2.21 -10.94
N ILE A 63 -16.14 1.40 -12.00
CA ILE A 63 -16.84 0.13 -12.26
C ILE A 63 -16.45 -0.96 -11.25
N SER A 64 -15.32 -0.83 -10.58
CA SER A 64 -14.82 -1.79 -9.61
C SER A 64 -15.77 -1.93 -8.42
N THR A 65 -15.57 -2.99 -7.61
CA THR A 65 -16.33 -3.21 -6.37
C THR A 65 -16.25 -1.96 -5.47
N PRO A 66 -17.39 -1.47 -4.92
CA PRO A 66 -17.37 -0.31 -4.01
C PRO A 66 -16.47 -0.52 -2.81
N ALA A 67 -15.80 0.54 -2.35
CA ALA A 67 -14.79 0.51 -1.30
C ALA A 67 -13.55 -0.37 -1.62
N ILE A 68 -13.30 -0.64 -2.89
CA ILE A 68 -12.09 -1.36 -3.30
C ILE A 68 -10.83 -0.55 -2.93
N SER A 69 -9.79 -1.25 -2.50
CA SER A 69 -8.48 -0.63 -2.35
C SER A 69 -7.93 -0.16 -3.70
N PRO A 70 -7.35 1.05 -3.78
CA PRO A 70 -6.63 1.50 -4.98
C PRO A 70 -5.56 0.49 -5.45
N LEU A 71 -4.90 -0.21 -4.51
CA LEU A 71 -3.91 -1.24 -4.82
C LEU A 71 -4.54 -2.51 -5.44
N LYS A 72 -5.79 -2.84 -5.08
CA LYS A 72 -6.50 -3.95 -5.74
C LYS A 72 -6.94 -3.55 -7.16
N ALA A 73 -7.30 -2.30 -7.38
CA ALA A 73 -7.69 -1.82 -8.71
C ALA A 73 -6.58 -2.02 -9.76
N ILE A 74 -5.31 -1.83 -9.38
CA ILE A 74 -4.16 -2.01 -10.27
C ILE A 74 -3.69 -3.46 -10.44
N ALA A 75 -4.31 -4.44 -9.77
CA ALA A 75 -3.95 -5.86 -9.88
C ALA A 75 -4.08 -6.41 -11.30
N ARG A 76 -4.89 -5.77 -12.14
CA ARG A 76 -5.06 -6.11 -13.58
C ARG A 76 -3.84 -5.76 -14.45
N LEU A 77 -2.97 -4.86 -13.98
CA LEU A 77 -1.77 -4.48 -14.73
C LEU A 77 -0.75 -5.62 -14.79
N PRO A 78 0.00 -5.78 -15.92
CA PRO A 78 0.95 -6.87 -16.05
C PRO A 78 2.01 -6.81 -14.96
N GLY A 79 2.34 -7.97 -14.36
CA GLY A 79 3.37 -8.09 -13.33
C GLY A 79 2.99 -7.61 -11.93
N VAL A 80 1.80 -7.03 -11.75
CA VAL A 80 1.29 -6.62 -10.44
C VAL A 80 0.62 -7.81 -9.76
N ASN A 81 1.16 -8.23 -8.62
CA ASN A 81 0.62 -9.29 -7.78
C ASN A 81 -0.03 -8.68 -6.55
N PHE A 82 -1.35 -8.70 -6.49
CA PHE A 82 -2.11 -8.23 -5.33
C PHE A 82 -2.74 -9.40 -4.57
N GLN A 83 -2.78 -9.30 -3.25
CA GLN A 83 -3.30 -10.30 -2.35
C GLN A 83 -4.09 -9.63 -1.22
N SER A 84 -5.17 -10.29 -0.82
CA SER A 84 -5.97 -9.89 0.32
C SER A 84 -6.77 -11.07 0.87
N SER A 85 -7.12 -11.04 2.15
CA SER A 85 -8.05 -11.98 2.77
C SER A 85 -9.49 -11.48 2.76
N ASP A 86 -9.73 -10.18 2.57
CA ASP A 86 -11.06 -9.57 2.52
C ASP A 86 -11.55 -9.35 1.07
N PRO A 87 -12.86 -9.21 0.83
CA PRO A 87 -13.40 -9.08 -0.53
C PRO A 87 -13.05 -7.76 -1.22
N PHE A 88 -12.77 -6.70 -0.46
CA PHE A 88 -12.49 -5.36 -0.99
C PHE A 88 -11.00 -5.13 -1.24
N GLY A 89 -10.13 -5.98 -0.65
CA GLY A 89 -8.70 -5.71 -0.61
C GLY A 89 -8.36 -4.48 0.23
N ASN A 90 -9.18 -4.14 1.21
CA ASN A 90 -9.07 -2.89 1.96
C ASN A 90 -8.60 -3.11 3.42
N TYR A 91 -8.64 -4.32 3.93
CA TYR A 91 -8.11 -4.68 5.24
C TYR A 91 -6.58 -4.64 5.23
N GLU A 92 -5.99 -3.62 5.86
CA GLU A 92 -4.56 -3.28 5.69
C GLU A 92 -3.60 -4.36 6.17
N TRP A 93 -3.89 -5.08 7.26
CA TRP A 93 -3.02 -6.16 7.73
C TRP A 93 -2.84 -7.27 6.70
N SER A 94 -3.86 -7.55 5.88
CA SER A 94 -3.81 -8.60 4.85
C SER A 94 -3.43 -8.10 3.46
N GLN A 95 -3.41 -6.80 3.21
CA GLN A 95 -3.00 -6.30 1.89
C GLN A 95 -1.53 -6.60 1.61
N ARG A 96 -1.27 -7.20 0.48
CA ARG A 96 0.09 -7.39 -0.05
C ARG A 96 0.09 -7.06 -1.53
N ILE A 97 1.08 -6.28 -1.95
CA ILE A 97 1.35 -6.02 -3.35
C ILE A 97 2.82 -6.27 -3.64
N SER A 98 3.09 -6.89 -4.77
CA SER A 98 4.45 -7.02 -5.27
C SER A 98 4.50 -6.85 -6.79
N ILE A 99 5.63 -6.34 -7.29
CA ILE A 99 5.90 -6.15 -8.71
C ILE A 99 7.27 -6.75 -9.00
N ARG A 100 7.35 -7.68 -9.98
CA ARG A 100 8.61 -8.34 -10.39
C ARG A 100 9.40 -8.98 -9.24
N GLY A 101 8.70 -9.44 -8.18
CA GLY A 101 9.33 -10.04 -6.99
C GLY A 101 9.77 -9.04 -5.92
N PHE A 102 9.58 -7.74 -6.11
CA PHE A 102 9.69 -6.72 -5.07
C PHE A 102 8.37 -6.58 -4.33
N ASN A 103 8.42 -6.60 -3.01
CA ASN A 103 7.22 -6.48 -2.17
C ASN A 103 6.87 -5.02 -1.89
N GLN A 104 5.73 -4.80 -1.23
CA GLN A 104 5.15 -3.47 -1.02
C GLN A 104 6.10 -2.45 -0.37
N ASN A 105 7.00 -2.87 0.51
CA ASN A 105 7.95 -1.95 1.15
C ASN A 105 9.21 -1.67 0.30
N GLN A 106 9.26 -2.22 -0.91
CA GLN A 106 10.27 -1.99 -1.94
C GLN A 106 9.70 -1.27 -3.17
N LEU A 107 8.51 -0.67 -3.03
CA LEU A 107 7.83 0.15 -4.05
C LEU A 107 7.67 1.57 -3.53
N GLY A 108 7.69 2.55 -4.43
CA GLY A 108 7.42 3.95 -4.11
C GLY A 108 5.94 4.28 -4.29
N TYR A 109 5.37 5.03 -3.36
CA TYR A 109 3.96 5.44 -3.41
C TYR A 109 3.86 6.95 -3.26
N THR A 110 3.06 7.58 -4.13
CA THR A 110 2.74 9.01 -4.02
C THR A 110 1.24 9.24 -4.20
N PHE A 111 0.79 10.33 -3.62
CA PHE A 111 -0.53 10.90 -3.84
C PHE A 111 -0.40 12.35 -4.26
N ASP A 112 -0.85 12.70 -5.48
CA ASP A 112 -0.63 14.03 -6.08
C ASP A 112 0.84 14.50 -5.95
N GLY A 113 1.80 13.56 -6.08
CA GLY A 113 3.23 13.79 -5.92
C GLY A 113 3.74 13.84 -4.47
N VAL A 114 2.86 13.92 -3.45
CA VAL A 114 3.25 13.84 -2.03
C VAL A 114 3.65 12.40 -1.69
N PRO A 115 4.82 12.15 -1.09
CA PRO A 115 5.28 10.82 -0.74
C PRO A 115 4.42 10.19 0.34
N LEU A 116 4.00 8.93 0.13
CA LEU A 116 3.22 8.17 1.10
C LEU A 116 4.05 7.16 1.91
N GLY A 117 5.37 7.14 1.72
CA GLY A 117 6.25 6.15 2.33
C GLY A 117 6.13 4.78 1.68
N ASP A 118 6.25 3.71 2.47
CA ASP A 118 5.95 2.35 2.02
C ASP A 118 4.52 1.94 2.42
N ALA A 119 3.95 0.94 1.76
CA ALA A 119 2.60 0.46 2.06
C ALA A 119 2.61 -0.63 3.16
N SER A 120 3.54 -0.57 4.12
CA SER A 120 3.58 -1.50 5.24
C SER A 120 2.56 -1.13 6.30
N TYR A 121 1.94 -2.14 6.92
CA TYR A 121 1.00 -1.94 8.03
C TYR A 121 1.63 -1.19 9.22
N GLY A 122 2.93 -1.39 9.45
CA GLY A 122 3.67 -0.80 10.58
C GLY A 122 3.85 0.73 10.51
N ASN A 123 3.49 1.38 9.42
CA ASN A 123 3.49 2.84 9.20
C ASN A 123 4.56 3.58 10.01
N HIS A 124 5.77 3.60 9.57
CA HIS A 124 6.85 4.33 10.23
C HIS A 124 7.25 5.60 9.48
N ASN A 125 6.92 5.67 8.19
CA ASN A 125 7.38 6.73 7.28
C ASN A 125 6.28 7.26 6.37
N GLY A 126 5.00 7.02 6.70
CA GLY A 126 3.95 7.53 5.84
C GLY A 126 2.55 7.03 6.11
N LEU A 127 1.76 6.97 5.07
CA LEU A 127 0.33 6.80 5.08
C LEU A 127 -0.10 5.81 4.00
N HIS A 128 -0.85 4.79 4.36
CA HIS A 128 -1.41 3.85 3.38
C HIS A 128 -2.46 4.55 2.50
N ILE A 129 -2.44 4.30 1.19
CA ILE A 129 -3.32 4.99 0.22
C ILE A 129 -4.81 4.80 0.54
N SER A 130 -5.22 3.69 1.14
CA SER A 130 -6.62 3.44 1.56
C SER A 130 -7.13 4.37 2.66
N ARG A 131 -6.24 5.17 3.28
CA ARG A 131 -6.56 6.17 4.29
C ARG A 131 -6.37 7.60 3.79
N VAL A 132 -5.97 7.79 2.52
CA VAL A 132 -5.78 9.11 1.91
C VAL A 132 -7.00 9.57 1.17
N ILE A 133 -7.65 8.69 0.38
CA ILE A 133 -8.62 9.09 -0.61
C ILE A 133 -9.75 8.05 -0.77
N SER A 134 -10.97 8.51 -0.87
CA SER A 134 -12.13 7.70 -1.28
C SER A 134 -12.01 7.32 -2.75
N GLN A 135 -12.44 6.12 -3.11
CA GLN A 135 -12.38 5.58 -4.48
C GLN A 135 -12.95 6.56 -5.52
N GLU A 136 -14.06 7.23 -5.21
CA GLU A 136 -14.80 8.16 -6.07
C GLU A 136 -14.06 9.50 -6.31
N ASN A 137 -13.01 9.77 -5.55
CA ASN A 137 -12.20 10.97 -5.70
C ASN A 137 -10.91 10.70 -6.47
N ILE A 138 -10.62 9.44 -6.84
CA ILE A 138 -9.41 9.10 -7.58
C ILE A 138 -9.61 9.47 -9.05
N GLY A 139 -8.70 10.28 -9.58
CA GLY A 139 -8.66 10.62 -11.00
C GLY A 139 -7.90 9.57 -11.81
N SER A 140 -6.74 9.11 -11.30
CA SER A 140 -5.96 8.07 -11.97
C SER A 140 -5.01 7.35 -11.01
N ILE A 141 -4.59 6.15 -11.41
CA ILE A 141 -3.51 5.41 -10.75
C ILE A 141 -2.54 4.94 -11.81
N ALA A 142 -1.31 5.47 -11.78
CA ALA A 142 -0.23 5.07 -12.68
C ALA A 142 0.75 4.14 -11.97
N VAL A 143 1.12 3.05 -12.63
CA VAL A 143 2.17 2.12 -12.18
C VAL A 143 3.31 2.17 -13.16
N THR A 144 4.46 2.66 -12.72
CA THR A 144 5.68 2.61 -13.51
C THR A 144 6.60 1.54 -12.94
N GLN A 145 6.91 0.55 -13.76
CA GLN A 145 7.67 -0.62 -13.35
C GLN A 145 9.20 -0.37 -13.40
N GLY A 146 9.97 -1.37 -13.02
CA GLY A 146 11.43 -1.24 -12.86
C GLY A 146 11.75 -0.41 -11.63
N ALA A 147 12.47 0.67 -11.79
CA ALA A 147 12.76 1.60 -10.69
C ALA A 147 11.76 2.77 -10.57
N GLY A 148 10.67 2.74 -11.33
CA GLY A 148 9.68 3.81 -11.36
C GLY A 148 10.19 5.10 -12.03
N ASN A 149 9.44 6.18 -11.92
CA ASN A 149 9.84 7.49 -12.43
C ASN A 149 10.95 8.10 -11.57
N ILE A 150 11.94 8.73 -12.22
CA ILE A 150 13.12 9.29 -11.56
C ILE A 150 12.74 10.47 -10.64
N GLY A 151 11.76 11.27 -11.06
CA GLY A 151 11.28 12.44 -10.32
C GLY A 151 10.42 12.14 -9.09
N VAL A 152 10.05 10.89 -8.85
CA VAL A 152 9.18 10.51 -7.72
C VAL A 152 9.92 10.67 -6.40
N ALA A 153 9.28 11.35 -5.45
CA ALA A 153 9.74 11.47 -4.08
C ALA A 153 9.58 10.13 -3.36
N SER A 154 10.62 9.30 -3.44
CA SER A 154 10.67 7.97 -2.82
C SER A 154 12.12 7.52 -2.63
N THR A 155 12.38 6.87 -1.51
CA THR A 155 13.67 6.25 -1.17
C THR A 155 13.61 4.74 -1.08
N ASN A 156 12.52 4.10 -1.58
CA ASN A 156 12.28 2.67 -1.48
C ASN A 156 11.77 2.02 -2.78
N ASN A 157 11.84 2.70 -3.92
CA ASN A 157 11.26 2.28 -5.20
C ASN A 157 12.13 1.31 -6.01
N LEU A 158 12.62 0.22 -5.39
CA LEU A 158 13.44 -0.79 -6.09
C LEU A 158 12.67 -1.51 -7.22
N GLY A 159 11.37 -1.74 -7.04
CA GLY A 159 10.52 -2.50 -7.97
C GLY A 159 9.56 -1.67 -8.80
N GLY A 160 9.50 -0.35 -8.59
CA GLY A 160 8.60 0.56 -9.29
C GLY A 160 7.93 1.59 -8.41
N THR A 161 7.07 2.41 -9.06
CA THR A 161 6.26 3.43 -8.38
C THR A 161 4.77 3.24 -8.67
N VAL A 162 3.95 3.55 -7.67
CA VAL A 162 2.49 3.65 -7.76
C VAL A 162 2.12 5.10 -7.44
N GLU A 163 1.64 5.82 -8.45
CA GLU A 163 1.33 7.23 -8.39
C GLU A 163 -0.18 7.41 -8.49
N THR A 164 -0.82 7.87 -7.43
CA THR A 164 -2.27 8.10 -7.39
C THR A 164 -2.52 9.60 -7.50
N SER A 165 -3.45 9.97 -8.37
CA SER A 165 -3.89 11.36 -8.55
C SER A 165 -5.36 11.52 -8.16
N SER A 166 -5.68 12.62 -7.48
CA SER A 166 -7.05 13.00 -7.19
C SER A 166 -7.75 13.57 -8.43
N GLN A 167 -9.07 13.40 -8.50
CA GLN A 167 -9.90 14.07 -9.53
C GLN A 167 -9.80 15.60 -9.39
N ASP A 168 -9.84 16.29 -10.52
CA ASP A 168 -9.98 17.73 -10.53
C ASP A 168 -11.41 18.15 -10.18
N PRO A 169 -11.57 19.26 -9.44
CA PRO A 169 -12.89 19.76 -9.11
C PRO A 169 -13.66 20.21 -10.35
N GLU A 170 -14.95 19.90 -10.41
CA GLU A 170 -15.81 20.42 -11.46
C GLU A 170 -16.00 21.94 -11.32
N GLY A 171 -15.92 22.67 -12.43
CA GLY A 171 -16.16 24.13 -12.46
C GLY A 171 -17.64 24.51 -12.36
N ARG A 172 -18.46 23.70 -11.67
CA ARG A 172 -19.91 23.91 -11.48
C ARG A 172 -20.38 23.34 -10.14
N LEU A 173 -21.61 23.70 -9.75
CA LEU A 173 -22.27 23.02 -8.64
C LEU A 173 -22.73 21.64 -9.10
N ALA A 174 -22.22 20.59 -8.48
CA ALA A 174 -22.60 19.21 -8.77
C ALA A 174 -22.59 18.36 -7.50
N VAL A 175 -23.38 17.28 -7.52
CA VAL A 175 -23.52 16.31 -6.42
C VAL A 175 -23.28 14.92 -6.96
N LEU A 176 -22.48 14.13 -6.24
CA LEU A 176 -22.33 12.69 -6.44
C LEU A 176 -22.62 11.99 -5.11
N GLY A 177 -23.52 11.01 -5.12
CA GLY A 177 -23.84 10.20 -3.95
C GLY A 177 -23.88 8.71 -4.31
N ASP A 178 -23.25 7.87 -3.48
CA ASP A 178 -23.32 6.41 -3.58
C ASP A 178 -23.84 5.82 -2.27
N ALA A 179 -24.72 4.82 -2.41
CA ALA A 179 -25.18 3.99 -1.31
C ALA A 179 -25.04 2.53 -1.68
N THR A 180 -24.23 1.79 -0.89
CA THR A 180 -23.96 0.36 -1.10
C THR A 180 -24.46 -0.46 0.06
N TYR A 181 -25.08 -1.61 -0.26
CA TYR A 181 -25.39 -2.68 0.69
C TYR A 181 -25.00 -4.03 0.13
N GLY A 182 -24.52 -4.94 0.98
CA GLY A 182 -24.12 -6.25 0.50
C GLY A 182 -23.83 -7.28 1.58
N ARG A 183 -23.17 -8.36 1.15
CA ARG A 183 -22.83 -9.48 2.03
C ARG A 183 -21.93 -9.05 3.17
N PHE A 184 -21.97 -9.79 4.29
CA PHE A 184 -21.28 -9.49 5.54
C PHE A 184 -21.77 -8.18 6.18
N ASP A 185 -23.07 -7.92 6.09
CA ASP A 185 -23.71 -6.70 6.58
C ASP A 185 -22.95 -5.43 6.19
N THR A 186 -22.44 -5.42 4.96
CA THR A 186 -21.71 -4.27 4.43
C THR A 186 -22.66 -3.11 4.15
N TYR A 187 -22.36 -1.95 4.73
CA TYR A 187 -22.97 -0.66 4.40
C TYR A 187 -21.89 0.31 3.99
N ARG A 188 -22.18 1.07 2.96
CA ARG A 188 -21.33 2.18 2.56
C ARG A 188 -22.18 3.34 2.06
N GLY A 189 -21.82 4.54 2.48
CA GLY A 189 -22.35 5.79 1.95
C GLY A 189 -21.22 6.71 1.54
N PHE A 190 -21.38 7.37 0.42
CA PHE A 190 -20.47 8.41 -0.05
C PHE A 190 -21.28 9.62 -0.55
N LEU A 191 -20.79 10.82 -0.28
CA LEU A 191 -21.36 12.06 -0.80
C LEU A 191 -20.23 13.03 -1.15
N ARG A 192 -20.23 13.57 -2.38
CA ARG A 192 -19.34 14.65 -2.83
C ARG A 192 -20.16 15.83 -3.32
N LEU A 193 -19.78 17.01 -2.86
CA LEU A 193 -20.31 18.29 -3.31
C LEU A 193 -19.22 19.04 -4.04
N ASN A 194 -19.37 19.22 -5.34
CA ASN A 194 -18.52 20.09 -6.15
C ASN A 194 -19.08 21.51 -6.15
N TYR A 195 -18.21 22.47 -6.22
CA TYR A 195 -18.55 23.89 -6.40
C TYR A 195 -17.48 24.57 -7.25
N GLY A 196 -17.85 25.57 -7.99
CA GLY A 196 -16.92 26.33 -8.80
C GLY A 196 -17.59 27.15 -9.88
N THR A 197 -16.74 27.86 -10.61
CA THR A 197 -17.10 28.61 -11.80
C THR A 197 -16.16 28.23 -12.94
N PRO A 198 -16.62 28.11 -14.19
CA PRO A 198 -15.75 27.80 -15.31
C PRO A 198 -14.57 28.78 -15.42
N GLY A 199 -13.35 28.24 -15.43
CA GLY A 199 -12.10 29.03 -15.48
C GLY A 199 -11.77 29.82 -14.21
N GLY A 200 -12.55 29.67 -13.13
CA GLY A 200 -12.34 30.30 -11.83
C GLY A 200 -11.95 29.30 -10.74
N ALA A 201 -12.05 29.73 -9.49
CA ALA A 201 -11.83 28.82 -8.37
C ALA A 201 -12.89 27.71 -8.38
N SER A 202 -12.42 26.50 -8.17
CA SER A 202 -13.24 25.29 -8.08
C SER A 202 -12.77 24.42 -6.92
N GLY A 203 -13.66 23.57 -6.38
CA GLY A 203 -13.33 22.67 -5.30
C GLY A 203 -14.41 21.64 -5.06
N TYR A 204 -14.10 20.67 -4.22
CA TYR A 204 -15.08 19.75 -3.67
C TYR A 204 -14.80 19.43 -2.21
N VAL A 205 -15.83 18.96 -1.54
CA VAL A 205 -15.75 18.29 -0.26
C VAL A 205 -16.54 17.00 -0.35
N SER A 206 -16.01 15.92 0.22
CA SER A 206 -16.67 14.63 0.27
C SER A 206 -16.57 14.00 1.64
N TYR A 207 -17.55 13.16 1.94
CA TYR A 207 -17.59 12.30 3.13
C TYR A 207 -17.96 10.89 2.70
N GLY A 208 -17.17 9.92 3.16
CA GLY A 208 -17.41 8.49 2.99
C GLY A 208 -17.50 7.79 4.35
N TYR A 209 -18.46 6.88 4.48
CA TYR A 209 -18.57 5.94 5.58
C TYR A 209 -18.65 4.52 5.04
N TYR A 210 -17.89 3.62 5.63
CA TYR A 210 -17.85 2.20 5.30
C TYR A 210 -17.88 1.38 6.57
N GLN A 211 -18.68 0.32 6.59
CA GLN A 211 -18.70 -0.69 7.64
C GLN A 211 -19.03 -2.06 7.02
N THR A 212 -18.36 -3.10 7.51
CA THR A 212 -18.63 -4.50 7.16
C THR A 212 -18.31 -5.39 8.34
N ASP A 213 -19.04 -6.49 8.48
CA ASP A 213 -18.63 -7.58 9.37
C ASP A 213 -17.45 -8.35 8.76
N LYS A 214 -16.64 -8.97 9.60
CA LYS A 214 -15.64 -9.94 9.15
C LYS A 214 -16.34 -11.11 8.47
N TRP A 215 -15.78 -11.59 7.35
CA TRP A 215 -16.36 -12.72 6.62
C TRP A 215 -16.18 -14.08 7.34
N LYS A 216 -15.25 -14.14 8.31
CA LYS A 216 -15.04 -15.27 9.24
C LYS A 216 -14.78 -14.74 10.64
N GLY A 217 -15.01 -15.60 11.64
CA GLY A 217 -14.90 -15.18 13.03
C GLY A 217 -16.00 -14.19 13.42
N TYR A 218 -15.67 -13.29 14.32
CA TYR A 218 -16.55 -12.26 14.85
C TYR A 218 -15.86 -10.90 14.81
N GLY A 219 -16.62 -9.83 14.62
CA GLY A 219 -16.10 -8.48 14.61
C GLY A 219 -16.39 -7.70 13.34
N GLU A 220 -16.04 -6.43 13.34
CA GLU A 220 -16.34 -5.47 12.29
C GLU A 220 -15.11 -4.69 11.81
N GLN A 221 -15.24 -4.10 10.63
CA GLN A 221 -14.28 -3.17 10.06
C GLN A 221 -15.03 -1.93 9.61
N ARG A 222 -14.56 -0.74 9.99
CA ARG A 222 -15.21 0.53 9.66
C ARG A 222 -14.22 1.64 9.39
N GLN A 223 -14.65 2.61 8.59
CA GLN A 223 -13.86 3.80 8.28
C GLN A 223 -14.76 5.00 8.02
N HIS A 224 -14.37 6.14 8.57
CA HIS A 224 -14.83 7.47 8.18
C HIS A 224 -13.75 8.14 7.36
N MET A 225 -14.11 8.77 6.24
CA MET A 225 -13.18 9.51 5.40
C MET A 225 -13.78 10.83 4.97
N VAL A 226 -13.01 11.91 5.12
CA VAL A 226 -13.30 13.23 4.56
C VAL A 226 -12.20 13.58 3.58
N ASN A 227 -12.57 14.02 2.37
CA ASN A 227 -11.62 14.60 1.43
C ASN A 227 -12.12 15.98 1.00
N ALA A 228 -11.19 16.91 0.82
CA ALA A 228 -11.47 18.22 0.24
C ALA A 228 -10.34 18.62 -0.72
N LYS A 229 -10.70 19.11 -1.90
CA LYS A 229 -9.76 19.68 -2.89
C LYS A 229 -10.23 21.07 -3.29
N LEU A 230 -9.28 21.97 -3.49
CA LEU A 230 -9.49 23.33 -3.95
C LEU A 230 -8.44 23.66 -5.01
N THR A 231 -8.87 24.22 -6.13
CA THR A 231 -8.00 24.75 -7.19
C THR A 231 -8.35 26.20 -7.46
N ILE A 232 -7.35 27.08 -7.38
CA ILE A 232 -7.49 28.52 -7.59
C ILE A 232 -6.50 28.96 -8.69
N PRO A 233 -6.98 29.29 -9.90
CA PRO A 233 -6.12 29.89 -10.93
C PRO A 233 -5.66 31.30 -10.54
N VAL A 234 -4.36 31.57 -10.73
CA VAL A 234 -3.73 32.88 -10.41
C VAL A 234 -2.80 33.27 -11.55
N GLY A 235 -3.34 33.91 -12.59
CA GLY A 235 -2.60 34.24 -13.82
C GLY A 235 -2.12 33.00 -14.56
N SER A 236 -0.81 32.85 -14.79
CA SER A 236 -0.20 31.65 -15.37
C SER A 236 0.09 30.54 -14.34
N PHE A 237 -0.32 30.72 -13.11
CA PHE A 237 -0.18 29.76 -12.01
C PHE A 237 -1.54 29.28 -11.50
N ALA A 238 -1.53 28.16 -10.80
CA ALA A 238 -2.65 27.71 -9.97
C ALA A 238 -2.16 27.35 -8.56
N ILE A 239 -3.05 27.46 -7.60
CA ILE A 239 -2.84 26.98 -6.24
C ILE A 239 -3.81 25.83 -6.02
N ASP A 240 -3.28 24.64 -5.75
CA ASP A 240 -4.06 23.49 -5.31
C ASP A 240 -3.91 23.29 -3.81
N GLY A 241 -5.02 23.00 -3.16
CA GLY A 241 -5.07 22.59 -1.76
C GLY A 241 -5.78 21.26 -1.62
N TRP A 242 -5.24 20.40 -0.78
CA TRP A 242 -5.82 19.12 -0.40
C TRP A 242 -5.89 18.97 1.11
N TYR A 243 -6.94 18.35 1.57
CA TYR A 243 -7.08 17.86 2.93
C TYR A 243 -7.79 16.51 2.95
N SER A 244 -7.23 15.57 3.71
CA SER A 244 -7.90 14.31 4.04
C SER A 244 -7.88 14.07 5.54
N TYR A 245 -8.99 13.47 6.02
CA TYR A 245 -9.12 12.89 7.34
C TYR A 245 -9.62 11.46 7.21
N SER A 246 -9.00 10.53 7.92
CA SER A 246 -9.42 9.14 8.02
C SER A 246 -9.45 8.70 9.48
N ASP A 247 -10.55 8.08 9.90
CA ASP A 247 -10.65 7.37 11.19
C ASP A 247 -11.10 5.94 10.89
N ARG A 248 -10.19 4.99 11.11
CA ARG A 248 -10.34 3.59 10.76
C ARG A 248 -10.20 2.70 11.98
N ALA A 249 -11.12 1.74 12.12
CA ALA A 249 -11.07 0.69 13.12
C ALA A 249 -11.40 -0.65 12.45
N GLU A 250 -10.47 -1.60 12.53
CA GLU A 250 -10.58 -2.91 11.88
C GLU A 250 -10.24 -4.01 12.87
N GLN A 251 -11.19 -4.93 13.16
CA GLN A 251 -10.84 -6.18 13.85
C GLN A 251 -10.12 -7.11 12.89
N ASP A 252 -9.01 -7.69 13.35
CA ASP A 252 -8.08 -8.46 12.54
C ASP A 252 -8.53 -9.91 12.36
N TYR A 253 -8.16 -10.52 11.22
CA TYR A 253 -8.16 -11.96 11.03
C TYR A 253 -6.88 -12.56 11.60
N GLN A 254 -6.99 -13.75 12.22
CA GLN A 254 -5.80 -14.46 12.72
C GLN A 254 -4.97 -15.05 11.58
N ASP A 255 -3.63 -14.91 11.71
CA ASP A 255 -2.67 -15.61 10.88
C ASP A 255 -2.52 -17.06 11.37
N PHE A 256 -2.48 -18.01 10.43
CA PHE A 256 -2.36 -19.44 10.71
C PHE A 256 -1.19 -20.07 9.95
N SER A 257 -0.74 -21.25 10.40
CA SER A 257 0.06 -22.20 9.62
C SER A 257 -0.84 -23.09 8.75
N LEU A 258 -0.28 -23.81 7.78
CA LEU A 258 -1.05 -24.81 7.01
C LEU A 258 -1.63 -25.90 7.92
N GLU A 259 -0.84 -26.37 8.88
CA GLU A 259 -1.31 -27.35 9.87
C GLU A 259 -2.52 -26.84 10.65
N GLN A 260 -2.46 -25.61 11.12
CA GLN A 260 -3.58 -25.01 11.85
C GLN A 260 -4.82 -24.84 10.96
N ILE A 261 -4.68 -24.45 9.68
CA ILE A 261 -5.80 -24.36 8.74
C ILE A 261 -6.43 -25.75 8.52
N ASP A 262 -5.62 -26.79 8.38
CA ASP A 262 -6.12 -28.17 8.20
C ASP A 262 -6.85 -28.67 9.45
N ARG A 263 -6.34 -28.40 10.64
CA ARG A 263 -6.89 -28.87 11.92
C ARG A 263 -8.08 -28.04 12.41
N LEU A 264 -7.98 -26.70 12.35
CA LEU A 264 -9.01 -25.80 12.86
C LEU A 264 -10.07 -25.47 11.82
N GLY A 265 -9.74 -25.64 10.53
CA GLY A 265 -10.62 -25.42 9.38
C GLY A 265 -10.46 -24.05 8.72
N TYR A 266 -10.92 -23.96 7.48
CA TYR A 266 -10.81 -22.78 6.60
C TYR A 266 -11.39 -21.49 7.20
N PHE A 267 -12.43 -21.61 8.03
CA PHE A 267 -13.14 -20.49 8.66
C PHE A 267 -12.66 -20.17 10.07
N ALA A 268 -11.60 -20.83 10.53
CA ALA A 268 -11.00 -20.50 11.83
C ALA A 268 -10.52 -19.05 11.89
N ASP A 269 -10.64 -18.45 13.08
CA ASP A 269 -10.24 -17.08 13.34
C ASP A 269 -10.01 -16.84 14.84
N ASN A 270 -9.63 -15.62 15.23
CA ASN A 270 -9.55 -15.18 16.62
C ASN A 270 -10.82 -15.57 17.40
N LEU A 271 -10.65 -15.92 18.66
CA LEU A 271 -11.78 -16.00 19.59
C LEU A 271 -12.19 -14.57 20.02
N SER A 272 -13.49 -14.29 19.96
CA SER A 272 -14.05 -13.03 20.42
C SER A 272 -14.45 -13.08 21.91
N TYR A 273 -14.89 -11.95 22.44
CA TYR A 273 -15.48 -11.89 23.78
C TYR A 273 -16.72 -12.79 23.95
N GLU A 274 -17.42 -13.15 22.87
CA GLU A 274 -18.52 -14.11 22.92
C GLU A 274 -18.07 -15.53 23.25
N ARG A 275 -16.80 -15.84 23.01
CA ARG A 275 -16.15 -17.11 23.34
C ARG A 275 -15.09 -16.98 24.44
N LEU A 276 -15.23 -15.96 25.30
CA LEU A 276 -14.25 -15.60 26.32
C LEU A 276 -13.95 -16.75 27.30
N GLU A 277 -14.94 -17.56 27.64
CA GLU A 277 -14.74 -18.73 28.50
C GLU A 277 -13.78 -19.75 27.87
N LEU A 278 -13.95 -20.03 26.58
CA LEU A 278 -13.06 -20.92 25.84
C LEU A 278 -11.66 -20.31 25.69
N ALA A 279 -11.58 -19.02 25.36
CA ALA A 279 -10.31 -18.31 25.27
C ALA A 279 -9.55 -18.39 26.61
N ASN A 280 -10.22 -18.08 27.70
CA ASN A 280 -9.64 -18.20 29.05
C ASN A 280 -9.15 -19.61 29.35
N LEU A 281 -9.92 -20.66 28.98
CA LEU A 281 -9.54 -22.05 29.20
C LEU A 281 -8.24 -22.39 28.42
N VAL A 282 -8.16 -22.02 27.15
CA VAL A 282 -6.98 -22.29 26.32
C VAL A 282 -5.74 -21.56 26.87
N ALA A 283 -5.90 -20.31 27.31
CA ALA A 283 -4.81 -19.52 27.90
C ALA A 283 -4.35 -20.08 29.25
N ASP A 284 -5.29 -20.49 30.13
CA ASP A 284 -4.98 -21.13 31.41
C ASP A 284 -4.20 -22.43 31.23
N VAL A 285 -4.62 -23.30 30.31
CA VAL A 285 -3.89 -24.53 29.98
C VAL A 285 -2.48 -24.18 29.48
N GLY A 286 -2.34 -23.14 28.65
CA GLY A 286 -1.05 -22.65 28.17
C GLY A 286 -0.12 -22.19 29.31
N ALA A 287 -0.66 -21.51 30.29
CA ALA A 287 0.08 -21.09 31.49
C ALA A 287 0.40 -22.30 32.40
N ASN A 288 -0.56 -23.19 32.63
CA ASN A 288 -0.39 -24.38 33.47
C ASN A 288 0.64 -25.38 32.90
N THR A 289 0.80 -25.44 31.56
CA THR A 289 1.82 -26.25 30.90
C THR A 289 3.19 -25.57 30.83
N GLY A 290 3.29 -24.29 31.18
CA GLY A 290 4.48 -23.47 31.02
C GLY A 290 4.71 -22.98 29.59
N TYR A 291 3.81 -23.24 28.64
CA TYR A 291 3.96 -22.84 27.24
C TYR A 291 4.11 -21.33 27.06
N THR A 292 3.27 -20.55 27.74
CA THR A 292 3.32 -19.09 27.68
C THR A 292 4.41 -18.46 28.53
N GLY A 293 4.98 -19.19 29.49
CA GLY A 293 5.88 -18.66 30.52
C GLY A 293 5.15 -17.78 31.54
N ALA A 294 3.86 -17.57 31.39
CA ALA A 294 3.05 -16.78 32.34
C ALA A 294 2.78 -17.56 33.63
N THR A 295 2.62 -16.85 34.75
CA THR A 295 2.20 -17.46 36.02
C THR A 295 0.76 -18.00 35.90
N PRO A 296 0.51 -19.28 36.21
CA PRO A 296 -0.84 -19.86 36.19
C PRO A 296 -1.84 -19.07 37.02
N GLN A 297 -2.92 -18.62 36.41
CA GLN A 297 -4.02 -17.92 37.11
C GLN A 297 -5.13 -18.87 37.56
N ASN A 298 -5.26 -20.04 36.90
CA ASN A 298 -6.29 -21.01 37.18
C ASN A 298 -5.75 -22.46 37.05
N PRO A 299 -5.04 -22.99 38.05
CA PRO A 299 -4.56 -24.38 38.03
C PRO A 299 -5.65 -25.44 37.83
N ALA A 300 -6.90 -25.13 38.20
CA ALA A 300 -8.03 -26.05 38.04
C ALA A 300 -8.40 -26.32 36.59
N ALA A 301 -7.96 -25.49 35.61
CA ALA A 301 -8.13 -25.73 34.18
C ALA A 301 -7.36 -26.96 33.67
N GLY A 302 -6.41 -27.48 34.47
CA GLY A 302 -5.59 -28.62 34.07
C GLY A 302 -4.53 -28.29 33.02
N THR A 303 -4.02 -29.33 32.35
CA THR A 303 -2.92 -29.23 31.37
C THR A 303 -3.27 -29.81 29.99
N THR A 304 -4.56 -30.08 29.76
CA THR A 304 -5.06 -30.64 28.49
C THR A 304 -5.90 -29.61 27.76
N TYR A 305 -5.48 -29.27 26.54
CA TYR A 305 -6.26 -28.35 25.71
C TYR A 305 -7.60 -28.94 25.28
N PRO A 306 -8.67 -28.15 25.21
CA PRO A 306 -9.93 -28.59 24.63
C PRO A 306 -9.76 -28.77 23.11
N ALA A 307 -10.24 -29.90 22.55
CA ALA A 307 -10.18 -30.11 21.11
C ALA A 307 -10.99 -29.03 20.35
N PRO A 308 -10.52 -28.54 19.19
CA PRO A 308 -9.35 -28.98 18.42
C PRO A 308 -8.04 -28.23 18.75
N TYR A 309 -7.96 -27.47 19.83
CA TYR A 309 -6.80 -26.65 20.18
C TYR A 309 -5.66 -27.50 20.76
N THR A 310 -4.43 -27.09 20.45
CA THR A 310 -3.17 -27.75 20.89
C THR A 310 -2.19 -26.79 21.53
N SER A 311 -2.42 -25.49 21.35
CA SER A 311 -1.61 -24.40 21.92
C SER A 311 -2.43 -23.12 22.11
N PRO A 312 -1.96 -22.16 22.91
CA PRO A 312 -2.61 -20.87 23.00
C PRO A 312 -2.46 -20.02 21.70
N ASP A 313 -1.55 -20.39 20.81
CA ASP A 313 -1.39 -19.73 19.50
C ASP A 313 -2.46 -20.18 18.48
N ASP A 314 -3.24 -21.21 18.79
CA ASP A 314 -4.37 -21.63 17.97
C ASP A 314 -5.59 -20.70 18.10
N ALA A 315 -5.66 -19.90 19.15
CA ALA A 315 -6.85 -19.15 19.49
C ALA A 315 -6.53 -17.90 20.34
N TYR A 316 -6.10 -16.82 19.70
CA TYR A 316 -5.94 -15.53 20.36
C TYR A 316 -7.29 -14.92 20.71
N LEU A 317 -7.32 -14.10 21.78
CA LEU A 317 -8.50 -13.32 22.13
C LEU A 317 -8.47 -12.02 21.35
N ASP A 318 -9.14 -11.99 20.19
CA ASP A 318 -9.34 -10.82 19.35
C ASP A 318 -8.03 -10.05 18.98
N ALA A 319 -8.12 -9.22 17.97
CA ALA A 319 -7.09 -8.30 17.54
C ALA A 319 -7.72 -7.19 16.70
N ALA A 320 -7.10 -6.01 16.65
CA ALA A 320 -7.60 -4.89 15.86
C ALA A 320 -6.49 -3.90 15.47
N GLY A 321 -6.74 -3.14 14.42
CA GLY A 321 -5.98 -1.97 14.01
C GLY A 321 -6.80 -0.71 14.08
N LEU A 322 -6.34 0.28 14.83
CA LEU A 322 -6.95 1.60 14.94
C LEU A 322 -6.01 2.63 14.34
N ARG A 323 -6.52 3.47 13.43
CA ARG A 323 -5.73 4.51 12.75
C ARG A 323 -6.55 5.77 12.58
N ARG A 324 -5.95 6.90 12.94
CA ARG A 324 -6.49 8.23 12.67
C ARG A 324 -5.44 9.06 11.97
N ASP A 325 -5.75 9.58 10.79
CA ASP A 325 -4.81 10.28 9.93
C ASP A 325 -5.36 11.62 9.49
N HIS A 326 -4.45 12.61 9.36
CA HIS A 326 -4.69 13.87 8.69
C HIS A 326 -3.57 14.11 7.69
N LEU A 327 -3.89 14.34 6.41
CA LEU A 327 -2.93 14.77 5.39
C LEU A 327 -3.41 16.07 4.77
N ALA A 328 -2.54 17.06 4.69
CA ALA A 328 -2.80 18.29 3.97
C ALA A 328 -1.60 18.66 3.09
N TYR A 329 -1.86 19.25 1.92
CA TYR A 329 -0.85 19.90 1.12
C TYR A 329 -1.35 21.21 0.50
N LEU A 330 -0.41 22.09 0.18
CA LEU A 330 -0.59 23.23 -0.70
C LEU A 330 0.46 23.16 -1.81
N ARG A 331 0.00 23.31 -3.06
CA ARG A 331 0.85 23.31 -4.25
C ARG A 331 0.63 24.59 -5.03
N LEU A 332 1.72 25.30 -5.33
CA LEU A 332 1.75 26.34 -6.34
C LEU A 332 2.42 25.78 -7.58
N HIS A 333 1.75 25.79 -8.72
CA HIS A 333 2.30 25.31 -9.97
C HIS A 333 1.86 26.17 -11.14
N GLY A 334 2.64 26.17 -12.24
CA GLY A 334 2.32 26.95 -13.44
C GLY A 334 3.55 27.33 -14.25
N ASP A 335 3.33 28.24 -15.20
CA ASP A 335 4.32 28.66 -16.17
C ASP A 335 4.94 30.00 -15.82
N ALA A 336 6.28 30.05 -15.74
CA ALA A 336 7.08 31.25 -15.64
C ALA A 336 7.85 31.47 -16.96
N GLY A 337 7.18 32.02 -17.97
CA GLY A 337 7.68 32.07 -19.34
C GLY A 337 7.69 30.67 -19.98
N GLN A 338 8.88 30.16 -20.31
CA GLN A 338 9.02 28.78 -20.84
C GLN A 338 9.28 27.74 -19.74
N ALA A 339 9.50 28.16 -18.52
CA ALA A 339 9.75 27.26 -17.40
C ALA A 339 8.43 26.81 -16.76
N LYS A 340 8.27 25.50 -16.55
CA LYS A 340 7.20 24.94 -15.71
C LYS A 340 7.73 24.77 -14.30
N LEU A 341 7.03 25.32 -13.32
CA LEU A 341 7.44 25.32 -11.92
C LEU A 341 6.35 24.69 -11.05
N ALA A 342 6.75 23.91 -10.06
CA ALA A 342 5.85 23.46 -9.00
C ALA A 342 6.58 23.49 -7.65
N LEU A 343 5.86 23.94 -6.61
CA LEU A 343 6.31 23.93 -5.22
C LEU A 343 5.16 23.40 -4.36
N THR A 344 5.39 22.29 -3.66
CA THR A 344 4.40 21.64 -2.78
C THR A 344 4.94 21.59 -1.37
N GLY A 345 4.18 22.10 -0.41
CA GLY A 345 4.40 21.86 1.02
C GLY A 345 3.32 20.94 1.57
N TYR A 346 3.68 19.99 2.42
CA TYR A 346 2.72 19.05 3.01
C TYR A 346 2.96 18.80 4.49
N TYR A 347 1.88 18.38 5.16
CA TYR A 347 1.86 18.01 6.58
C TYR A 347 0.98 16.78 6.76
N HIS A 348 1.47 15.80 7.53
CA HIS A 348 0.76 14.57 7.84
C HIS A 348 0.92 14.21 9.31
N THR A 349 -0.19 13.81 9.96
CA THR A 349 -0.17 13.21 11.30
C THR A 349 -0.91 11.88 11.29
N ASN A 350 -0.41 10.93 12.08
CA ASN A 350 -1.06 9.66 12.36
C ASN A 350 -1.05 9.36 13.84
N GLU A 351 -2.18 8.90 14.37
CA GLU A 351 -2.29 8.24 15.67
C GLU A 351 -2.82 6.84 15.44
N GLY A 352 -2.17 5.81 16.01
CA GLY A 352 -2.59 4.43 15.79
C GLY A 352 -2.24 3.46 16.91
N GLN A 353 -3.04 2.40 17.00
CA GLN A 353 -2.78 1.25 17.87
C GLN A 353 -3.10 -0.03 17.10
N GLY A 354 -2.15 -0.98 17.05
CA GLY A 354 -2.42 -2.36 16.69
C GLY A 354 -2.59 -3.17 17.97
N LEU A 355 -3.76 -3.75 18.19
CA LEU A 355 -4.17 -4.40 19.44
C LEU A 355 -4.21 -5.92 19.26
N TRP A 356 -3.69 -6.67 20.21
CA TRP A 356 -3.80 -8.13 20.27
C TRP A 356 -4.08 -8.60 21.69
N GLY A 357 -5.08 -9.45 21.87
CA GLY A 357 -5.33 -10.15 23.12
C GLY A 357 -4.26 -11.23 23.35
N THR A 358 -3.36 -11.02 24.31
CA THR A 358 -2.19 -11.86 24.54
C THR A 358 -2.31 -12.70 25.82
N PRO A 359 -2.09 -14.04 25.74
CA PRO A 359 -2.01 -14.91 26.90
C PRO A 359 -0.61 -14.96 27.54
N TYR A 360 0.39 -14.30 26.93
CA TYR A 360 1.79 -14.32 27.39
C TYR A 360 2.08 -13.35 28.53
N VAL A 361 1.24 -12.31 28.65
CA VAL A 361 1.31 -11.32 29.73
C VAL A 361 -0.10 -11.17 30.30
N PRO A 362 -0.46 -11.93 31.34
CA PRO A 362 -1.80 -11.86 31.94
C PRO A 362 -2.04 -10.52 32.65
N SER A 363 -3.32 -10.19 32.84
CA SER A 363 -3.71 -9.02 33.62
C SER A 363 -3.27 -9.17 35.09
N PRO A 364 -2.67 -8.14 35.71
CA PRO A 364 -2.14 -8.23 37.06
C PRO A 364 -3.24 -8.35 38.14
N THR A 365 -4.46 -7.99 37.77
CA THR A 365 -5.65 -8.04 38.68
C THR A 365 -6.83 -8.68 37.96
N GLY A 366 -7.88 -9.06 38.69
CA GLY A 366 -9.12 -9.62 38.11
C GLY A 366 -9.02 -11.06 37.64
N GLY A 367 -7.83 -11.69 37.68
CA GLY A 367 -7.60 -13.10 37.35
C GLY A 367 -7.77 -13.46 35.87
N SER A 368 -7.79 -12.47 34.94
CA SER A 368 -7.83 -12.73 33.51
C SER A 368 -6.47 -13.25 33.03
N PRO A 369 -6.43 -14.39 32.31
CA PRO A 369 -5.19 -14.89 31.71
C PRO A 369 -4.72 -14.08 30.50
N TYR A 370 -5.51 -13.09 30.08
CA TYR A 370 -5.20 -12.19 28.97
C TYR A 370 -4.95 -10.76 29.43
N SER A 371 -4.18 -10.01 28.65
CA SER A 371 -4.19 -8.56 28.58
C SER A 371 -4.29 -8.13 27.10
N ILE A 372 -4.61 -6.86 26.85
CA ILE A 372 -4.47 -6.28 25.51
C ILE A 372 -3.03 -5.77 25.36
N ARG A 373 -2.29 -6.34 24.41
CA ARG A 373 -0.99 -5.83 23.99
C ARG A 373 -1.18 -4.87 22.81
N THR A 374 -0.59 -3.69 22.88
CA THR A 374 -0.58 -2.76 21.75
C THR A 374 0.78 -2.66 21.10
N THR A 375 0.81 -2.26 19.82
CA THR A 375 1.91 -1.56 19.19
C THR A 375 1.34 -0.21 18.76
N GLU A 376 1.87 0.86 19.33
CA GLU A 376 1.34 2.22 19.19
C GLU A 376 2.19 3.02 18.24
N TYR A 377 1.56 3.93 17.53
CA TYR A 377 2.14 4.75 16.47
C TYR A 377 1.66 6.18 16.62
N ASP A 378 2.58 7.13 16.56
CA ASP A 378 2.29 8.57 16.44
C ASP A 378 3.32 9.15 15.47
N ILE A 379 2.84 9.66 14.33
CA ILE A 379 3.69 10.21 13.27
C ILE A 379 3.36 11.68 13.09
N GLU A 380 4.40 12.51 12.95
CA GLU A 380 4.30 13.88 12.50
C GLU A 380 5.31 14.13 11.38
N ARG A 381 4.82 14.34 10.15
CA ARG A 381 5.67 14.58 8.98
C ARG A 381 5.41 15.95 8.40
N THR A 382 6.50 16.64 8.08
CA THR A 382 6.49 17.91 7.32
C THR A 382 7.47 17.81 6.17
N GLY A 383 7.05 18.19 4.97
CA GLY A 383 7.94 18.14 3.83
C GLY A 383 7.66 19.20 2.78
N VAL A 384 8.63 19.39 1.90
CA VAL A 384 8.56 20.29 0.77
C VAL A 384 9.15 19.64 -0.47
N LEU A 385 8.46 19.80 -1.61
CA LEU A 385 8.89 19.35 -2.92
C LEU A 385 8.94 20.55 -3.86
N GLY A 386 9.98 20.63 -4.68
CA GLY A 386 10.11 21.65 -5.72
C GLY A 386 10.54 21.00 -7.03
N THR A 387 9.90 21.38 -8.15
CA THR A 387 10.30 20.96 -9.49
C THR A 387 10.37 22.15 -10.44
N ALA A 388 11.31 22.10 -11.36
CA ALA A 388 11.46 23.07 -12.44
C ALA A 388 11.80 22.35 -13.73
N SER A 389 10.95 22.48 -14.76
CA SER A 389 11.21 21.98 -16.12
C SER A 389 11.47 23.14 -17.05
N LEU A 390 12.58 23.07 -17.77
CA LEU A 390 13.14 24.16 -18.56
C LEU A 390 13.50 23.65 -19.96
N PRO A 391 13.03 24.25 -21.05
CA PRO A 391 13.58 23.99 -22.36
C PRO A 391 14.99 24.60 -22.47
N VAL A 392 16.01 23.78 -22.59
CA VAL A 392 17.41 24.20 -22.68
C VAL A 392 18.05 23.64 -23.94
N ALA A 393 18.52 24.49 -24.85
CA ALA A 393 19.22 24.09 -26.07
C ALA A 393 18.47 23.05 -26.94
N GLY A 394 17.16 23.02 -26.89
CA GLY A 394 16.32 22.10 -27.67
C GLY A 394 16.04 20.76 -26.97
N THR A 395 16.32 20.67 -25.68
CA THR A 395 15.96 19.56 -24.80
C THR A 395 15.09 20.07 -23.63
N ASP A 396 14.42 19.16 -22.91
CA ASP A 396 13.60 19.47 -21.74
C ASP A 396 14.31 18.98 -20.47
N LEU A 397 14.97 19.94 -19.79
CA LEU A 397 15.69 19.67 -18.54
C LEU A 397 14.74 19.83 -17.35
N THR A 398 14.59 18.78 -16.55
CA THR A 398 13.84 18.78 -15.29
C THR A 398 14.76 18.64 -14.10
N LEU A 399 14.58 19.52 -13.12
CA LEU A 399 15.27 19.51 -11.82
C LEU A 399 14.24 19.35 -10.72
N GLY A 400 14.55 18.55 -9.70
CA GLY A 400 13.67 18.40 -8.55
C GLY A 400 14.42 18.26 -7.24
N LEU A 401 13.73 18.67 -6.17
CA LEU A 401 14.22 18.61 -4.79
C LEU A 401 13.10 18.12 -3.88
N TRP A 402 13.44 17.30 -2.90
CA TRP A 402 12.56 16.89 -1.81
C TRP A 402 13.30 16.93 -0.48
N TYR A 403 12.65 17.55 0.52
CA TYR A 403 13.05 17.49 1.92
C TYR A 403 11.86 17.04 2.77
N GLU A 404 12.11 16.14 3.73
CA GLU A 404 11.13 15.73 4.73
C GLU A 404 11.80 15.60 6.10
N ASN A 405 11.09 16.03 7.15
CA ASN A 405 11.33 15.67 8.53
C ASN A 405 10.14 14.80 9.01
N ASN A 406 10.45 13.65 9.55
CA ASN A 406 9.47 12.69 10.08
C ASN A 406 9.83 12.38 11.53
N ASP A 407 8.99 12.81 12.46
CA ASP A 407 9.03 12.44 13.87
C ASP A 407 8.04 11.29 14.08
N PHE A 408 8.52 10.17 14.61
CA PHE A 408 7.75 8.95 14.79
C PHE A 408 7.94 8.40 16.19
N HIS A 409 6.86 8.39 16.99
CA HIS A 409 6.83 7.72 18.30
C HIS A 409 6.27 6.32 18.14
N GLN A 410 6.90 5.33 18.77
CA GLN A 410 6.46 3.95 18.76
C GLN A 410 6.62 3.31 20.13
N ALA A 411 5.55 2.63 20.62
CA ALA A 411 5.58 1.96 21.90
C ALA A 411 4.90 0.58 21.84
N ARG A 412 5.29 -0.31 22.74
CA ARG A 412 4.56 -1.55 23.02
C ARG A 412 4.13 -1.55 24.47
N ARG A 413 2.81 -1.53 24.67
CA ARG A 413 2.19 -1.40 25.97
C ARG A 413 1.17 -2.51 26.22
N PHE A 414 0.85 -2.75 27.49
CA PHE A 414 -0.08 -3.79 27.91
C PHE A 414 -1.13 -3.20 28.83
N TYR A 415 -2.39 -3.57 28.57
CA TYR A 415 -3.57 -3.03 29.23
C TYR A 415 -4.35 -4.15 29.89
N ALA A 416 -4.64 -4.00 31.19
CA ALA A 416 -5.31 -5.01 31.97
C ALA A 416 -6.79 -5.14 31.58
N LEU A 417 -7.28 -6.35 31.45
CA LEU A 417 -8.72 -6.65 31.45
C LEU A 417 -9.25 -6.62 32.90
N THR A 418 -10.50 -6.18 33.06
CA THR A 418 -11.11 -5.99 34.38
C THR A 418 -11.24 -7.30 35.14
N SER A 419 -11.71 -8.35 34.48
CA SER A 419 -11.85 -9.68 35.07
C SER A 419 -11.89 -10.77 34.01
N ARG A 420 -12.04 -12.02 34.42
CA ARG A 420 -12.20 -13.17 33.51
C ARG A 420 -13.54 -13.18 32.77
N THR A 421 -14.57 -12.58 33.31
CA THR A 421 -15.94 -12.58 32.75
C THR A 421 -16.35 -11.22 32.20
N GLU A 422 -15.75 -10.16 32.70
CA GLU A 422 -16.02 -8.77 32.33
C GLU A 422 -14.72 -8.11 31.84
N PRO A 423 -14.40 -8.15 30.56
CA PRO A 423 -13.14 -7.59 30.04
C PRO A 423 -12.99 -6.09 30.32
N GLY A 424 -14.06 -5.31 30.23
CA GLY A 424 -14.10 -3.87 30.53
C GLY A 424 -13.36 -3.00 29.52
N ARG A 425 -12.91 -3.56 28.38
CA ARG A 425 -12.21 -2.86 27.28
C ARG A 425 -12.73 -3.35 25.95
N SER A 426 -12.73 -2.45 24.95
CA SER A 426 -13.05 -2.77 23.57
C SER A 426 -11.78 -2.79 22.72
N PHE A 427 -11.68 -3.72 21.76
CA PHE A 427 -10.61 -3.72 20.74
C PHE A 427 -10.82 -2.64 19.66
N LEU A 428 -12.01 -2.05 19.57
CA LEU A 428 -12.34 -0.97 18.63
C LEU A 428 -12.20 0.43 19.22
N GLU A 429 -11.54 0.55 20.39
CA GLU A 429 -11.27 1.81 21.09
C GLU A 429 -9.79 1.94 21.42
N PHE A 430 -9.24 3.15 21.31
CA PHE A 430 -7.88 3.44 21.73
C PHE A 430 -7.72 3.16 23.23
N GLN A 431 -6.70 2.37 23.56
CA GLN A 431 -6.40 1.99 24.94
C GLN A 431 -5.64 3.11 25.67
N SER A 432 -5.94 3.28 26.94
CA SER A 432 -5.25 4.21 27.85
C SER A 432 -4.94 3.52 29.19
N ASP A 433 -3.99 4.08 29.97
CA ASP A 433 -3.56 3.59 31.27
C ASP A 433 -2.92 2.18 31.22
N PRO A 434 -1.76 2.02 30.55
CA PRO A 434 -1.04 0.76 30.49
C PRO A 434 -0.49 0.39 31.87
N PHE A 435 -0.55 -0.90 32.24
CA PHE A 435 0.12 -1.40 33.43
C PHE A 435 1.59 -1.79 33.19
N PHE A 436 1.99 -1.98 31.94
CA PHE A 436 3.35 -2.34 31.56
C PHE A 436 3.71 -1.80 30.17
N THR A 437 4.91 -1.22 30.05
CA THR A 437 5.52 -0.82 28.78
C THR A 437 6.75 -1.68 28.54
N GLN A 438 6.74 -2.46 27.46
CA GLN A 438 7.85 -3.35 27.09
C GLN A 438 9.02 -2.59 26.47
N TRP A 439 8.72 -1.65 25.57
CA TRP A 439 9.65 -0.74 24.94
C TRP A 439 8.92 0.52 24.43
N GLU A 440 9.65 1.61 24.31
CA GLU A 440 9.13 2.90 23.87
C GLU A 440 10.27 3.74 23.27
N PHE A 441 10.07 4.30 22.09
CA PHE A 441 11.09 5.03 21.34
C PHE A 441 10.51 6.24 20.64
N ASP A 442 11.35 7.29 20.53
CA ASP A 442 11.20 8.39 19.62
C ASP A 442 12.20 8.23 18.48
N PHE A 443 11.70 8.20 17.25
CA PHE A 443 12.49 8.18 16.02
C PHE A 443 12.42 9.52 15.33
N ASN A 444 13.54 9.97 14.75
CA ASN A 444 13.56 11.08 13.83
C ASN A 444 14.22 10.63 12.52
N THR A 445 13.54 10.86 11.39
CA THR A 445 14.06 10.57 10.05
C THR A 445 14.05 11.84 9.23
N LYS A 446 15.22 12.20 8.66
CA LYS A 446 15.37 13.32 7.73
C LYS A 446 15.75 12.81 6.37
N THR A 447 14.97 13.20 5.35
CA THR A 447 15.19 12.82 3.97
C THR A 447 15.54 14.04 3.13
N TYR A 448 16.61 13.91 2.34
CA TYR A 448 17.06 14.87 1.33
C TYR A 448 17.17 14.11 0.02
N GLN A 449 16.46 14.56 -1.02
CA GLN A 449 16.54 13.97 -2.36
C GLN A 449 16.62 15.07 -3.40
N TYR A 450 17.38 14.82 -4.46
CA TYR A 450 17.32 15.60 -5.69
C TYR A 450 17.24 14.67 -6.90
N HIS A 451 16.78 15.20 -8.02
CA HIS A 451 16.89 14.57 -9.32
C HIS A 451 17.20 15.57 -10.43
N VAL A 452 17.82 15.07 -11.48
CA VAL A 452 18.09 15.76 -12.73
C VAL A 452 17.70 14.83 -13.85
N GLU A 453 16.90 15.29 -14.78
CA GLU A 453 16.41 14.52 -15.91
C GLU A 453 16.39 15.39 -17.16
N ASP A 454 16.93 14.90 -18.27
CA ASP A 454 16.93 15.58 -19.56
C ASP A 454 16.26 14.69 -20.63
N SER A 455 15.29 15.26 -21.31
CA SER A 455 14.54 14.61 -22.37
C SER A 455 14.91 15.25 -23.71
N ILE A 456 15.53 14.46 -24.59
CA ILE A 456 16.08 14.90 -25.88
C ILE A 456 15.26 14.25 -27.00
N GLN A 457 14.55 15.06 -27.79
CA GLN A 457 13.79 14.58 -28.94
C GLN A 457 14.61 14.77 -30.22
N LEU A 458 14.88 13.68 -30.96
CA LEU A 458 15.62 13.62 -32.19
C LEU A 458 14.74 12.90 -33.27
N ASP A 459 13.86 13.65 -33.93
CA ASP A 459 12.84 13.12 -34.83
C ASP A 459 12.04 11.96 -34.18
N ALA A 460 12.15 10.74 -34.69
CA ALA A 460 11.51 9.55 -34.14
C ALA A 460 12.19 8.97 -32.91
N LEU A 461 13.39 9.43 -32.57
CA LEU A 461 14.16 8.95 -31.42
C LEU A 461 14.01 9.93 -30.24
N LYS A 462 13.63 9.42 -29.09
CA LYS A 462 13.65 10.18 -27.83
C LYS A 462 14.65 9.52 -26.88
N LEU A 463 15.52 10.31 -26.30
CA LEU A 463 16.43 9.91 -25.23
C LEU A 463 15.97 10.53 -23.93
N ASN A 464 16.02 9.76 -22.87
CA ASN A 464 15.77 10.25 -21.49
C ASN A 464 16.96 9.87 -20.63
N LEU A 465 17.69 10.84 -20.15
CA LEU A 465 18.91 10.68 -19.37
C LEU A 465 18.76 11.41 -18.06
N GLY A 466 19.20 10.80 -16.96
CA GLY A 466 19.12 11.49 -15.68
C GLY A 466 19.71 10.67 -14.55
N TRP A 467 19.62 11.21 -13.37
CA TRP A 467 19.94 10.54 -12.12
C TRP A 467 19.19 11.18 -10.97
N LYS A 468 19.01 10.42 -9.90
CA LYS A 468 18.63 10.97 -8.59
C LYS A 468 19.70 10.67 -7.56
N GLY A 469 19.67 11.41 -6.47
CA GLY A 469 20.48 11.13 -5.30
C GLY A 469 19.71 11.46 -4.04
N PHE A 470 20.04 10.75 -2.97
CA PHE A 470 19.43 11.01 -1.67
C PHE A 470 20.39 10.81 -0.51
N ARG A 471 20.03 11.37 0.65
CA ARG A 471 20.54 11.07 1.96
C ARG A 471 19.37 10.94 2.92
N VAL A 472 19.32 9.85 3.69
CA VAL A 472 18.35 9.61 4.75
C VAL A 472 19.09 9.41 6.06
N GLU A 473 18.82 10.26 7.04
CA GLU A 473 19.37 10.21 8.39
C GLU A 473 18.32 9.64 9.34
N ASN A 474 18.69 8.64 10.14
CA ASN A 474 17.80 7.99 11.08
C ASN A 474 18.39 8.04 12.48
N ASN A 475 17.57 8.42 13.45
CA ASN A 475 17.90 8.42 14.87
C ASN A 475 16.83 7.65 15.66
N ALA A 476 17.24 6.87 16.67
CA ALA A 476 16.36 6.15 17.57
C ALA A 476 16.74 6.47 19.02
N ASP A 477 15.90 7.22 19.70
CA ASP A 477 16.07 7.63 21.08
C ASP A 477 15.10 6.83 21.98
N PRO A 478 15.61 6.01 22.94
CA PRO A 478 14.77 5.18 23.77
C PRO A 478 14.21 5.96 24.96
N VAL A 479 12.89 5.90 25.16
CA VAL A 479 12.27 6.15 26.46
C VAL A 479 12.42 4.90 27.34
N ILE A 480 12.13 3.72 26.76
CA ILE A 480 12.35 2.39 27.33
C ILE A 480 12.92 1.49 26.22
N SER A 481 14.17 1.09 26.33
CA SER A 481 14.83 0.32 25.25
C SER A 481 14.28 -1.10 25.08
N GLY A 482 13.90 -1.77 26.17
CA GLY A 482 13.43 -3.15 26.14
C GLY A 482 14.39 -4.13 25.46
N GLY A 483 15.71 -3.84 25.49
CA GLY A 483 16.75 -4.66 24.84
C GLY A 483 16.87 -4.46 23.32
N ARG A 484 16.21 -3.45 22.75
CA ARG A 484 16.28 -3.11 21.33
C ARG A 484 17.39 -2.13 21.04
N ALA A 485 17.73 -2.03 19.74
CA ALA A 485 18.78 -1.17 19.24
C ALA A 485 18.48 0.32 19.42
N VAL A 486 19.47 1.08 19.83
CA VAL A 486 19.48 2.54 19.95
C VAL A 486 20.63 3.13 19.16
N GLY A 487 20.54 4.39 18.79
CA GLY A 487 21.60 5.10 18.08
C GLY A 487 21.15 5.71 16.77
N SER A 488 22.10 5.96 15.89
CA SER A 488 21.82 6.62 14.60
C SER A 488 22.60 5.96 13.46
N PHE A 489 22.08 6.10 12.26
CA PHE A 489 22.75 5.76 11.01
C PHE A 489 22.25 6.67 9.89
N ALA A 490 23.04 6.76 8.83
CA ALA A 490 22.64 7.41 7.59
C ALA A 490 22.83 6.46 6.41
N VAL A 491 21.96 6.58 5.42
CA VAL A 491 22.10 5.95 4.10
C VAL A 491 22.17 7.06 3.08
N GLU A 492 23.16 7.02 2.21
CA GLU A 492 23.30 7.96 1.12
C GLU A 492 23.71 7.27 -0.17
N ASP A 493 23.13 7.73 -1.25
CA ASP A 493 23.55 7.42 -2.61
C ASP A 493 23.24 8.65 -3.48
N TRP A 494 24.30 9.38 -3.83
CA TRP A 494 24.19 10.65 -4.55
C TRP A 494 24.10 10.50 -6.06
N PHE A 495 24.24 9.27 -6.59
CA PHE A 495 24.20 9.06 -8.03
C PHE A 495 23.56 7.72 -8.40
N GLN A 496 22.27 7.75 -8.64
CA GLN A 496 21.46 6.63 -9.11
C GLN A 496 21.06 6.91 -10.57
N PRO A 497 21.87 6.43 -11.55
CA PRO A 497 21.71 6.79 -12.94
C PRO A 497 20.47 6.14 -13.59
N HIS A 498 19.93 6.85 -14.57
CA HIS A 498 18.90 6.40 -15.48
C HIS A 498 19.28 6.77 -16.91
N ALA A 499 19.06 5.83 -17.83
CA ALA A 499 19.15 6.07 -19.28
C ALA A 499 18.05 5.29 -19.98
N GLY A 500 17.28 5.98 -20.81
CA GLY A 500 16.20 5.37 -21.56
C GLY A 500 16.12 5.91 -22.98
N VAL A 501 15.56 5.10 -23.87
CA VAL A 501 15.36 5.42 -25.26
C VAL A 501 14.00 4.92 -25.73
N THR A 502 13.31 5.74 -26.54
CA THR A 502 12.18 5.29 -27.34
C THR A 502 12.44 5.59 -28.82
N TYR A 503 11.89 4.75 -29.67
CA TYR A 503 11.92 4.94 -31.16
C TYR A 503 10.51 4.79 -31.71
N ASP A 504 9.94 5.88 -32.18
CA ASP A 504 8.58 5.93 -32.74
C ASP A 504 8.57 5.39 -34.20
N LEU A 505 7.75 4.37 -34.41
CA LEU A 505 7.48 3.75 -35.72
C LEU A 505 6.06 4.09 -36.21
N GLY A 506 5.40 5.10 -35.62
CA GLY A 506 4.03 5.49 -35.88
C GLY A 506 3.03 4.76 -34.98
N GLN A 507 2.47 3.64 -35.46
CA GLN A 507 1.58 2.82 -34.63
C GLN A 507 2.31 1.96 -33.60
N ALA A 508 3.60 1.70 -33.80
CA ALA A 508 4.44 0.98 -32.86
C ALA A 508 5.52 1.89 -32.29
N GLU A 509 5.97 1.59 -31.08
CA GLU A 509 7.09 2.25 -30.40
C GLU A 509 7.96 1.19 -29.75
N ILE A 510 9.26 1.24 -29.98
CA ILE A 510 10.24 0.42 -29.26
C ILE A 510 10.80 1.27 -28.12
N PHE A 511 10.91 0.70 -26.93
CA PHE A 511 11.56 1.34 -25.80
C PHE A 511 12.60 0.43 -25.16
N ALA A 512 13.64 1.04 -24.58
CA ALA A 512 14.60 0.34 -23.75
C ALA A 512 15.12 1.28 -22.65
N GLY A 513 15.50 0.71 -21.52
CA GLY A 513 15.98 1.50 -20.40
C GLY A 513 16.89 0.73 -19.44
N PHE A 514 17.69 1.50 -18.74
CA PHE A 514 18.50 1.09 -17.61
C PHE A 514 18.25 2.03 -16.45
N THR A 515 18.10 1.49 -15.25
CA THR A 515 17.99 2.31 -14.03
C THR A 515 18.64 1.59 -12.85
N GLN A 516 19.40 2.34 -12.07
CA GLN A 516 19.89 1.93 -10.76
C GLN A 516 19.13 2.65 -9.66
N VAL A 517 18.74 1.93 -8.59
CA VAL A 517 18.09 2.50 -7.39
C VAL A 517 18.67 1.86 -6.14
N THR A 518 18.86 2.70 -5.13
CA THR A 518 19.21 2.33 -3.77
C THR A 518 18.02 2.58 -2.86
N ARG A 519 17.77 1.69 -1.88
CA ARG A 519 16.69 1.80 -0.91
C ARG A 519 17.23 2.24 0.45
N ALA A 520 16.60 3.26 1.04
CA ALA A 520 16.83 3.61 2.43
C ALA A 520 16.23 2.56 3.37
N PHE A 521 16.79 2.44 4.59
CA PHE A 521 16.24 1.53 5.58
C PHE A 521 15.02 2.13 6.30
N ALA A 522 14.10 1.26 6.69
CA ALA A 522 13.05 1.60 7.61
C ALA A 522 13.60 1.95 9.01
N SER A 523 12.97 2.89 9.71
CA SER A 523 13.37 3.37 11.04
C SER A 523 12.25 3.11 12.05
N ALA A 524 12.24 1.91 12.63
CA ALA A 524 11.24 1.47 13.60
C ALA A 524 11.77 0.32 14.46
N THR A 525 11.21 0.10 15.65
CA THR A 525 11.48 -1.10 16.46
C THR A 525 10.96 -2.39 15.83
N THR A 526 10.08 -2.29 14.84
CA THR A 526 9.45 -3.42 14.15
C THR A 526 9.95 -3.65 12.74
N ALA A 527 10.77 -2.74 12.19
CA ALA A 527 11.30 -2.82 10.83
C ALA A 527 12.68 -2.13 10.72
N GLY A 528 13.50 -2.59 9.78
CA GLY A 528 14.81 -2.02 9.53
C GLY A 528 15.86 -2.32 10.62
N PRO A 529 17.01 -1.59 10.61
CA PRO A 529 18.15 -1.87 11.48
C PRO A 529 17.86 -1.80 12.98
N PHE A 530 16.88 -1.01 13.41
CA PHE A 530 16.50 -0.91 14.82
C PHE A 530 15.59 -2.05 15.32
N ALA A 531 15.11 -2.92 14.43
CA ALA A 531 14.23 -4.03 14.80
C ALA A 531 14.98 -5.19 15.50
N THR A 532 16.31 -5.15 15.58
CA THR A 532 17.14 -6.18 16.20
C THR A 532 17.61 -5.77 17.61
N SER A 533 18.40 -6.60 18.26
CA SER A 533 19.07 -6.26 19.53
C SER A 533 20.21 -5.26 19.30
N GLN A 534 20.68 -4.58 20.38
CA GLN A 534 21.84 -3.67 20.29
C GLN A 534 23.06 -4.38 19.69
N ALA A 535 23.39 -5.58 20.16
CA ALA A 535 24.52 -6.32 19.63
C ALA A 535 24.36 -6.68 18.13
N GLY A 536 23.13 -6.97 17.68
CA GLY A 536 22.84 -7.19 16.27
C GLY A 536 23.01 -5.93 15.43
N PHE A 537 22.57 -4.80 15.95
CA PHE A 537 22.74 -3.49 15.30
C PHE A 537 24.22 -3.08 15.20
N ASP A 538 24.97 -3.22 16.31
CA ASP A 538 26.40 -2.91 16.33
C ASP A 538 27.20 -3.79 15.33
N SER A 539 26.81 -5.06 15.19
CA SER A 539 27.39 -5.96 14.18
C SER A 539 27.07 -5.50 12.75
N LEU A 540 25.81 -5.12 12.47
CA LEU A 540 25.42 -4.58 11.16
C LEU A 540 26.20 -3.31 10.80
N GLN A 541 26.43 -2.42 11.77
CA GLN A 541 27.23 -1.22 11.56
C GLN A 541 28.72 -1.55 11.33
N ALA A 542 29.28 -2.49 12.09
CA ALA A 542 30.68 -2.91 11.96
C ALA A 542 30.94 -3.60 10.60
N ASP A 543 29.98 -4.34 10.07
CA ASP A 543 30.03 -4.95 8.74
C ASP A 543 29.82 -3.94 7.59
N GLY A 544 29.64 -2.66 7.93
CA GLY A 544 29.31 -1.57 7.01
C GLY A 544 27.89 -1.77 6.47
N LEU A 545 26.90 -1.28 7.21
CA LEU A 545 25.47 -1.35 6.87
C LEU A 545 25.24 -0.96 5.39
N ARG A 546 25.01 -1.97 4.54
CA ARG A 546 24.87 -1.79 3.09
C ARG A 546 23.41 -1.79 2.70
N PRO A 547 22.90 -0.71 2.09
CA PRO A 547 21.53 -0.64 1.62
C PRO A 547 21.28 -1.63 0.47
N GLU A 548 20.03 -2.00 0.31
CA GLU A 548 19.56 -2.77 -0.84
C GLU A 548 19.68 -1.91 -2.11
N THR A 549 20.20 -2.50 -3.20
CA THR A 549 20.35 -1.84 -4.50
C THR A 549 19.80 -2.71 -5.62
N SER A 550 19.19 -2.11 -6.65
CA SER A 550 18.75 -2.81 -7.85
C SER A 550 19.25 -2.13 -9.11
N ASN A 551 19.69 -2.96 -10.08
CA ASN A 551 19.97 -2.57 -11.44
C ASN A 551 18.93 -3.23 -12.34
N THR A 552 18.10 -2.43 -12.96
CA THR A 552 17.01 -2.89 -13.85
C THR A 552 17.32 -2.56 -15.30
N TYR A 553 17.25 -3.56 -16.17
CA TYR A 553 17.32 -3.46 -17.63
C TYR A 553 15.98 -3.87 -18.20
N GLU A 554 15.45 -3.07 -19.11
CA GLU A 554 14.15 -3.33 -19.72
C GLU A 554 14.20 -3.03 -21.22
N ILE A 555 13.47 -3.82 -22.00
CA ILE A 555 13.22 -3.58 -23.42
C ILE A 555 11.80 -4.01 -23.76
N GLY A 556 11.13 -3.24 -24.61
CA GLY A 556 9.78 -3.60 -25.02
C GLY A 556 9.31 -2.90 -26.27
N VAL A 557 8.11 -3.27 -26.68
CA VAL A 557 7.38 -2.66 -27.78
C VAL A 557 5.96 -2.34 -27.34
N ARG A 558 5.47 -1.16 -27.72
CA ARG A 558 4.07 -0.75 -27.63
C ARG A 558 3.47 -0.68 -29.02
N TYR A 559 2.20 -1.02 -29.12
CA TYR A 559 1.43 -0.93 -30.33
C TYR A 559 0.10 -0.25 -30.04
N ASN A 560 -0.14 0.89 -30.67
CA ASN A 560 -1.31 1.73 -30.38
C ASN A 560 -2.06 2.06 -31.68
N THR A 561 -3.30 1.63 -31.72
CA THR A 561 -4.27 1.95 -32.78
C THR A 561 -5.65 2.23 -32.13
N PRO A 562 -6.62 2.76 -32.84
CA PRO A 562 -7.97 2.93 -32.29
C PRO A 562 -8.67 1.62 -31.86
N ILE A 563 -8.15 0.46 -32.28
CA ILE A 563 -8.77 -0.85 -31.99
C ILE A 563 -7.93 -1.64 -30.99
N VAL A 564 -6.60 -1.52 -31.00
CA VAL A 564 -5.69 -2.32 -30.20
C VAL A 564 -4.67 -1.40 -29.52
N ASN A 565 -4.59 -1.49 -28.22
CA ASN A 565 -3.54 -0.90 -27.41
C ASN A 565 -2.80 -2.04 -26.70
N ALA A 566 -1.52 -2.26 -26.99
CA ALA A 566 -0.78 -3.42 -26.49
C ALA A 566 0.66 -3.08 -26.11
N VAL A 567 1.19 -3.84 -25.16
CA VAL A 567 2.60 -3.79 -24.75
C VAL A 567 3.17 -5.19 -24.58
N LEU A 568 4.42 -5.35 -24.96
CA LEU A 568 5.24 -6.52 -24.65
C LEU A 568 6.60 -6.01 -24.16
N ALA A 569 7.00 -6.42 -22.96
CA ALA A 569 8.27 -6.03 -22.35
C ALA A 569 8.99 -7.24 -21.78
N GLY A 570 10.33 -7.24 -21.91
CA GLY A 570 11.21 -8.15 -21.19
C GLY A 570 12.09 -7.37 -20.23
N TYR A 571 12.42 -7.95 -19.08
CA TYR A 571 13.26 -7.32 -18.08
C TYR A 571 14.27 -8.27 -17.45
N TYR A 572 15.35 -7.68 -16.97
CA TYR A 572 16.37 -8.31 -16.14
C TYR A 572 16.70 -7.39 -14.98
N VAL A 573 16.67 -7.92 -13.76
CA VAL A 573 16.99 -7.18 -12.53
C VAL A 573 18.07 -7.93 -11.75
N ASP A 574 19.16 -7.22 -11.43
CA ASP A 574 20.13 -7.61 -10.40
C ASP A 574 19.85 -6.81 -9.14
N PHE A 575 19.54 -7.52 -8.07
CA PHE A 575 19.19 -6.94 -6.78
C PHE A 575 20.19 -7.44 -5.73
N ASP A 576 20.94 -6.51 -5.15
CA ASP A 576 22.05 -6.80 -4.24
C ASP A 576 21.75 -6.36 -2.80
N ASN A 577 22.50 -6.95 -1.86
CA ASN A 577 22.44 -6.66 -0.43
C ASN A 577 21.06 -6.87 0.20
N ARG A 578 20.28 -7.84 -0.30
CA ARG A 578 18.95 -8.11 0.25
C ARG A 578 19.02 -8.43 1.72
N ILE A 579 18.26 -7.68 2.52
CA ILE A 579 18.13 -7.89 3.95
C ILE A 579 16.82 -8.62 4.24
N ILE A 580 16.93 -9.70 5.02
CA ILE A 580 15.81 -10.48 5.48
C ILE A 580 15.80 -10.48 7.00
N ALA A 581 14.62 -10.30 7.58
CA ALA A 581 14.38 -10.49 9.01
C ALA A 581 13.83 -11.90 9.27
N PHE A 582 14.40 -12.59 10.22
CA PHE A 582 13.91 -13.87 10.70
C PHE A 582 13.21 -13.67 12.03
N ALA A 583 12.01 -14.22 12.17
CA ALA A 583 11.27 -14.19 13.41
C ALA A 583 12.03 -14.95 14.51
N ASN A 584 12.04 -14.39 15.72
CA ASN A 584 12.64 -14.98 16.91
C ASN A 584 11.53 -15.33 17.92
N GLY A 585 10.85 -16.45 17.68
CA GLY A 585 9.69 -16.89 18.45
C GLY A 585 8.35 -16.40 17.86
N ALA A 586 7.25 -16.61 18.60
CA ALA A 586 5.93 -16.20 18.17
C ALA A 586 5.82 -14.67 17.99
N GLY A 587 5.21 -14.23 16.90
CA GLY A 587 5.09 -12.80 16.55
C GLY A 587 4.39 -11.97 17.63
N ILE A 588 3.43 -12.58 18.34
CA ILE A 588 2.72 -11.93 19.45
C ILE A 588 3.63 -11.60 20.64
N VAL A 589 4.71 -12.34 20.87
CA VAL A 589 5.71 -12.04 21.92
C VAL A 589 6.55 -10.83 21.52
N GLY A 590 6.88 -10.70 20.23
CA GLY A 590 7.56 -9.55 19.67
C GLY A 590 9.01 -9.40 20.11
N ASN A 591 9.76 -10.49 20.12
CA ASN A 591 11.21 -10.47 20.35
C ASN A 591 11.93 -9.67 19.26
N PRO A 592 13.15 -9.12 19.53
CA PRO A 592 13.98 -8.54 18.51
C PRO A 592 14.23 -9.53 17.35
N ALA A 593 14.11 -9.04 16.11
CA ALA A 593 14.32 -9.85 14.91
C ALA A 593 15.81 -10.19 14.71
N ILE A 594 16.07 -11.29 14.01
CA ILE A 594 17.42 -11.64 13.55
C ILE A 594 17.54 -11.13 12.11
N LEU A 595 18.32 -10.07 11.89
CA LEU A 595 18.56 -9.52 10.56
C LEU A 595 19.75 -10.21 9.90
N ARG A 596 19.61 -10.56 8.62
CA ARG A 596 20.67 -11.17 7.79
C ARG A 596 20.68 -10.54 6.41
N ASN A 597 21.88 -10.21 5.92
CA ASN A 597 22.09 -9.97 4.51
C ASN A 597 22.18 -11.32 3.79
N VAL A 598 21.26 -11.56 2.85
CA VAL A 598 21.16 -12.84 2.13
C VAL A 598 21.78 -12.78 0.72
N GLY A 599 22.54 -11.73 0.45
CA GLY A 599 23.24 -11.55 -0.82
C GLY A 599 22.33 -10.99 -1.90
N SER A 600 22.42 -11.56 -3.11
CA SER A 600 21.74 -11.04 -4.29
C SER A 600 20.55 -11.91 -4.73
N VAL A 601 19.64 -11.26 -5.45
CA VAL A 601 18.50 -11.87 -6.13
C VAL A 601 18.58 -11.50 -7.61
N ARG A 602 18.30 -12.44 -8.47
CA ARG A 602 18.07 -12.19 -9.91
C ARG A 602 16.60 -12.34 -10.20
N SER A 603 16.01 -11.34 -10.88
CA SER A 603 14.68 -11.46 -11.46
C SER A 603 14.76 -11.28 -12.97
N ILE A 604 14.15 -12.20 -13.70
CA ILE A 604 14.04 -12.14 -15.16
C ILE A 604 12.61 -12.49 -15.56
N GLY A 605 12.05 -11.76 -16.49
CA GLY A 605 10.67 -12.01 -16.88
C GLY A 605 10.23 -11.35 -18.18
N ILE A 606 8.99 -11.67 -18.52
CA ILE A 606 8.29 -11.11 -19.68
C ILE A 606 6.91 -10.68 -19.20
N GLU A 607 6.48 -9.53 -19.66
CA GLU A 607 5.17 -8.95 -19.38
C GLU A 607 4.51 -8.56 -20.70
N ALA A 608 3.25 -8.93 -20.84
CA ALA A 608 2.44 -8.59 -22.00
C ALA A 608 1.06 -8.14 -21.56
N ALA A 609 0.51 -7.15 -22.24
CA ALA A 609 -0.89 -6.81 -22.08
C ALA A 609 -1.46 -6.28 -23.40
N ALA A 610 -2.76 -6.47 -23.59
CA ALA A 610 -3.49 -5.95 -24.72
C ALA A 610 -4.89 -5.55 -24.32
N ASP A 611 -5.30 -4.37 -24.77
CA ASP A 611 -6.66 -3.85 -24.73
C ASP A 611 -7.19 -3.78 -26.16
N VAL A 612 -8.31 -4.45 -26.42
CA VAL A 612 -8.88 -4.62 -27.75
C VAL A 612 -10.35 -4.17 -27.75
N LYS A 613 -10.64 -3.13 -28.49
CA LYS A 613 -12.00 -2.69 -28.80
C LYS A 613 -12.58 -3.60 -29.90
N LEU A 614 -13.38 -4.60 -29.51
CA LEU A 614 -13.99 -5.52 -30.48
C LEU A 614 -15.07 -4.83 -31.35
N ASN A 615 -15.82 -3.94 -30.74
CA ASN A 615 -16.79 -3.02 -31.36
C ASN A 615 -17.13 -1.90 -30.36
N ASP A 616 -18.08 -1.01 -30.70
CA ASP A 616 -18.46 0.13 -29.82
C ASP A 616 -19.16 -0.30 -28.52
N ILE A 617 -19.51 -1.57 -28.34
CA ILE A 617 -20.19 -2.10 -27.16
C ILE A 617 -19.26 -2.99 -26.33
N VAL A 618 -18.38 -3.76 -26.97
CA VAL A 618 -17.61 -4.82 -26.29
C VAL A 618 -16.11 -4.58 -26.45
N GLY A 619 -15.44 -4.55 -25.33
CA GLY A 619 -13.99 -4.55 -25.21
C GLY A 619 -13.46 -5.84 -24.54
N PHE A 620 -12.21 -6.16 -24.84
CA PHE A 620 -11.48 -7.25 -24.23
C PHE A 620 -10.11 -6.77 -23.76
N TYR A 621 -9.79 -7.04 -22.53
CA TYR A 621 -8.47 -6.79 -21.95
C TYR A 621 -7.84 -8.07 -21.44
N ALA A 622 -6.53 -8.25 -21.64
CA ALA A 622 -5.77 -9.30 -21.00
C ALA A 622 -4.35 -8.83 -20.67
N SER A 623 -3.83 -9.28 -19.54
CA SER A 623 -2.43 -9.14 -19.17
C SER A 623 -1.85 -10.46 -18.72
N TYR A 624 -0.57 -10.68 -18.99
CA TYR A 624 0.18 -11.84 -18.57
C TYR A 624 1.58 -11.45 -18.15
N ALA A 625 2.05 -12.03 -17.06
CA ALA A 625 3.44 -11.89 -16.63
C ALA A 625 4.04 -13.26 -16.29
N TYR A 626 5.24 -13.48 -16.78
CA TYR A 626 6.15 -14.52 -16.32
C TYR A 626 7.29 -13.87 -15.53
N ASN A 627 7.53 -14.34 -14.30
CA ASN A 627 8.59 -13.83 -13.43
C ASN A 627 9.38 -14.99 -12.82
N ASP A 628 10.70 -15.04 -13.05
CA ASP A 628 11.63 -15.97 -12.41
C ASP A 628 12.58 -15.19 -11.49
N SER A 629 12.16 -15.00 -10.24
CA SER A 629 12.96 -14.37 -9.20
C SER A 629 13.62 -15.42 -8.32
N THR A 630 14.96 -15.43 -8.24
CA THR A 630 15.74 -16.46 -7.55
C THR A 630 16.85 -15.87 -6.69
N TYR A 631 17.04 -16.45 -5.50
CA TYR A 631 18.20 -16.16 -4.63
C TYR A 631 19.50 -16.67 -5.27
N ARG A 632 20.55 -15.85 -5.21
CA ARG A 632 21.88 -16.18 -5.80
C ARG A 632 22.84 -16.76 -4.78
N ASN A 633 22.59 -16.56 -3.50
CA ASN A 633 23.46 -16.94 -2.39
C ASN A 633 22.70 -17.78 -1.37
N ASP A 634 23.44 -18.60 -0.61
CA ASP A 634 22.94 -19.19 0.61
C ASP A 634 23.07 -18.20 1.78
N VAL A 635 22.21 -18.35 2.79
CA VAL A 635 22.30 -17.54 4.02
C VAL A 635 23.28 -18.21 4.97
N LEU A 636 24.24 -17.44 5.45
CA LEU A 636 25.29 -17.92 6.37
C LEU A 636 25.11 -17.28 7.75
N ASN A 637 25.54 -18.00 8.77
CA ASN A 637 25.77 -17.47 10.11
C ASN A 637 27.02 -16.57 10.13
N ALA A 638 27.22 -15.82 11.21
CA ALA A 638 28.39 -14.96 11.39
C ALA A 638 29.74 -15.74 11.37
N ASP A 639 29.72 -17.03 11.75
CA ASP A 639 30.87 -17.94 11.69
C ASP A 639 31.03 -18.61 10.31
N SER A 640 30.33 -18.14 9.29
CA SER A 640 30.31 -18.69 7.92
C SER A 640 29.70 -20.10 7.78
N THR A 641 29.10 -20.65 8.81
CA THR A 641 28.35 -21.90 8.71
C THR A 641 27.00 -21.66 7.99
N LEU A 642 26.47 -22.70 7.33
CA LEU A 642 25.20 -22.60 6.63
C LEU A 642 24.04 -22.36 7.61
N TYR A 643 23.28 -21.26 7.40
CA TYR A 643 22.04 -21.00 8.11
C TYR A 643 20.83 -21.52 7.32
N ALA A 644 20.71 -21.18 6.03
CA ALA A 644 19.65 -21.64 5.15
C ALA A 644 20.14 -21.83 3.70
N ALA A 645 19.75 -22.95 3.07
CA ALA A 645 20.11 -23.30 1.69
C ALA A 645 19.17 -22.61 0.71
N THR A 646 19.44 -21.34 0.39
CA THR A 646 18.57 -20.48 -0.42
C THR A 646 19.04 -20.34 -1.87
N ARG A 647 20.29 -20.64 -2.20
CA ARG A 647 20.81 -20.51 -3.57
C ARG A 647 19.97 -21.27 -4.58
N GLY A 648 19.50 -20.57 -5.64
CA GLY A 648 18.68 -21.13 -6.70
C GLY A 648 17.21 -21.36 -6.30
N LYS A 649 16.80 -21.00 -5.09
CA LYS A 649 15.41 -21.06 -4.66
C LYS A 649 14.64 -19.84 -5.16
N THR A 650 13.34 -20.06 -5.42
CA THR A 650 12.43 -18.97 -5.80
C THR A 650 12.26 -18.01 -4.61
N VAL A 651 12.26 -16.72 -4.89
CA VAL A 651 11.95 -15.68 -3.90
C VAL A 651 10.56 -15.94 -3.30
N VAL A 652 10.46 -15.80 -1.98
CA VAL A 652 9.22 -16.00 -1.23
C VAL A 652 8.13 -15.07 -1.76
N ASP A 653 6.91 -15.61 -1.84
CA ASP A 653 5.70 -14.91 -2.28
C ASP A 653 5.78 -14.32 -3.71
N SER A 654 6.62 -14.92 -4.55
CA SER A 654 6.79 -14.53 -5.95
C SER A 654 6.21 -15.60 -6.88
N PRO A 655 4.97 -15.41 -7.39
CA PRO A 655 4.38 -16.34 -8.35
C PRO A 655 5.11 -16.25 -9.70
N LYS A 656 5.31 -17.40 -10.36
CA LYS A 656 5.96 -17.44 -11.70
C LYS A 656 5.04 -16.95 -12.79
N HIS A 657 3.74 -17.17 -12.67
CA HIS A 657 2.74 -16.81 -13.69
C HIS A 657 1.61 -16.05 -13.03
N ILE A 658 1.29 -14.89 -13.61
CA ILE A 658 0.13 -14.08 -13.29
C ILE A 658 -0.60 -13.81 -14.59
N LEU A 659 -1.92 -13.97 -14.62
CA LEU A 659 -2.75 -13.65 -15.77
C LEU A 659 -4.03 -12.98 -15.29
N HIS A 660 -4.41 -11.90 -15.94
CA HIS A 660 -5.71 -11.28 -15.85
C HIS A 660 -6.36 -11.27 -17.24
N ALA A 661 -7.66 -11.54 -17.33
CA ALA A 661 -8.43 -11.41 -18.55
C ALA A 661 -9.83 -10.85 -18.21
N GLU A 662 -10.29 -9.86 -18.97
CA GLU A 662 -11.55 -9.17 -18.72
C GLU A 662 -12.28 -8.92 -20.03
N VAL A 663 -13.59 -9.18 -20.04
CA VAL A 663 -14.53 -8.72 -21.07
C VAL A 663 -15.36 -7.63 -20.43
N ASN A 664 -15.44 -6.47 -21.06
CA ASN A 664 -16.29 -5.38 -20.68
C ASN A 664 -17.32 -5.10 -21.77
N PHE A 665 -18.46 -4.60 -21.38
CA PHE A 665 -19.48 -4.12 -22.30
C PHE A 665 -20.13 -2.86 -21.77
N ASP A 666 -20.50 -1.97 -22.69
CA ASP A 666 -21.21 -0.74 -22.40
C ASP A 666 -22.24 -0.44 -23.51
N THR A 667 -23.48 -0.21 -23.09
CA THR A 667 -24.60 0.18 -23.95
C THR A 667 -25.26 1.41 -23.35
N VAL A 668 -26.23 1.98 -24.03
CA VAL A 668 -26.99 3.14 -23.53
C VAL A 668 -27.57 2.91 -22.12
N GLY A 669 -27.92 1.67 -21.75
CA GLY A 669 -28.52 1.35 -20.46
C GLY A 669 -27.68 0.39 -19.64
N PHE A 670 -27.30 -0.76 -20.21
CA PHE A 670 -26.53 -1.79 -19.49
C PHE A 670 -25.03 -1.63 -19.71
N PHE A 671 -24.28 -1.80 -18.63
CA PHE A 671 -22.82 -1.89 -18.69
C PHE A 671 -22.31 -2.92 -17.68
N GLY A 672 -21.06 -3.36 -17.82
CA GLY A 672 -20.47 -4.29 -16.86
C GLY A 672 -19.21 -4.93 -17.37
N ASN A 673 -18.65 -5.80 -16.53
CA ASN A 673 -17.48 -6.59 -16.83
C ASN A 673 -17.54 -8.00 -16.22
N LEU A 674 -16.75 -8.89 -16.78
CA LEU A 674 -16.43 -10.21 -16.24
C LEU A 674 -14.92 -10.38 -16.32
N GLY A 675 -14.25 -10.40 -15.16
CA GLY A 675 -12.81 -10.51 -15.03
C GLY A 675 -12.40 -11.85 -14.41
N MET A 676 -11.28 -12.41 -14.88
CA MET A 676 -10.66 -13.62 -14.35
C MET A 676 -9.22 -13.31 -13.97
N ASP A 677 -8.82 -13.72 -12.77
CA ASP A 677 -7.46 -13.63 -12.25
C ASP A 677 -6.90 -15.03 -11.99
N TYR A 678 -5.74 -15.32 -12.58
CA TYR A 678 -4.96 -16.52 -12.31
C TYR A 678 -3.61 -16.17 -11.70
N GLN A 679 -3.24 -16.92 -10.68
CA GLN A 679 -1.93 -16.84 -10.05
C GLN A 679 -1.40 -18.26 -9.83
N SER A 680 -0.13 -18.51 -10.20
CA SER A 680 0.53 -19.79 -9.95
C SER A 680 0.87 -19.96 -8.46
N LYS A 681 1.28 -21.17 -8.05
CA LYS A 681 1.70 -21.46 -6.68
C LYS A 681 2.80 -20.50 -6.21
N ARG A 682 2.84 -20.25 -4.89
CA ARG A 682 3.83 -19.40 -4.22
C ARG A 682 4.47 -20.17 -3.07
N TYR A 683 5.78 -20.00 -2.90
CA TYR A 683 6.49 -20.48 -1.73
C TYR A 683 6.41 -19.46 -0.60
N PHE A 684 6.26 -19.90 0.65
CA PHE A 684 6.30 -19.01 1.81
C PHE A 684 7.47 -19.28 2.75
N THR A 685 8.34 -20.23 2.37
CA THR A 685 9.61 -20.54 3.04
C THR A 685 10.80 -20.26 2.13
N TYR A 686 11.93 -19.83 2.71
CA TYR A 686 13.16 -19.51 1.96
C TYR A 686 13.74 -20.71 1.24
N GLU A 687 13.60 -21.90 1.82
CA GLU A 687 14.14 -23.14 1.27
C GLU A 687 13.17 -23.77 0.26
N ASN A 688 12.01 -23.16 0.02
CA ASN A 688 10.95 -23.59 -0.88
C ASN A 688 10.39 -24.99 -0.56
N ASP A 689 10.45 -25.41 0.69
CA ASP A 689 9.88 -26.67 1.16
C ASP A 689 8.38 -26.60 1.48
N GLN A 690 7.85 -25.37 1.67
CA GLN A 690 6.43 -25.10 1.89
C GLN A 690 5.88 -24.13 0.83
N SER A 691 4.67 -24.39 0.38
CA SER A 691 4.01 -23.57 -0.66
C SER A 691 2.49 -23.55 -0.50
N VAL A 692 1.86 -22.49 -1.00
CA VAL A 692 0.42 -22.42 -1.20
C VAL A 692 0.08 -22.64 -2.67
N GLY A 693 -1.06 -23.27 -2.94
CA GLY A 693 -1.52 -23.57 -4.30
C GLY A 693 -1.75 -22.33 -5.15
N GLY A 694 -1.77 -22.52 -6.48
CA GLY A 694 -2.26 -21.49 -7.40
C GLY A 694 -3.77 -21.31 -7.25
N ARG A 695 -4.29 -20.20 -7.76
CA ARG A 695 -5.72 -19.85 -7.72
C ARG A 695 -6.24 -19.34 -9.06
N VAL A 696 -7.54 -19.52 -9.28
CA VAL A 696 -8.31 -18.81 -10.32
C VAL A 696 -9.52 -18.18 -9.64
N THR A 697 -9.66 -16.88 -9.73
CA THR A 697 -10.84 -16.16 -9.23
C THR A 697 -11.54 -15.44 -10.36
N VAL A 698 -12.85 -15.30 -10.27
CA VAL A 698 -13.66 -14.57 -11.25
C VAL A 698 -14.49 -13.55 -10.49
N ASP A 699 -14.39 -12.29 -10.92
CA ASP A 699 -15.19 -11.18 -10.44
C ASP A 699 -16.10 -10.69 -11.55
N ALA A 700 -17.28 -10.15 -11.23
CA ALA A 700 -18.25 -9.65 -12.21
C ALA A 700 -18.91 -8.36 -11.71
N ALA A 701 -19.19 -7.46 -12.62
CA ALA A 701 -20.05 -6.31 -12.40
C ALA A 701 -21.12 -6.21 -13.48
N LEU A 702 -22.33 -5.83 -13.07
CA LEU A 702 -23.46 -5.54 -13.95
C LEU A 702 -24.16 -4.29 -13.46
N GLY A 703 -24.23 -3.26 -14.31
CA GLY A 703 -24.89 -2.00 -14.02
C GLY A 703 -26.00 -1.69 -15.01
N TYR A 704 -26.94 -0.86 -14.56
CA TYR A 704 -28.00 -0.29 -15.39
C TYR A 704 -28.14 1.21 -15.10
N ARG A 705 -28.01 2.04 -16.13
CA ARG A 705 -28.28 3.48 -16.10
C ARG A 705 -29.75 3.71 -16.40
N PHE A 706 -30.53 4.19 -15.44
CA PHE A 706 -31.95 4.54 -15.63
C PHE A 706 -32.09 5.82 -16.46
N ASP A 707 -31.21 6.76 -16.17
CA ASP A 707 -31.02 8.04 -16.86
C ASP A 707 -29.65 8.62 -16.51
N ASP A 708 -29.40 9.88 -16.83
CA ASP A 708 -28.11 10.55 -16.54
C ASP A 708 -27.88 10.79 -15.05
N HIS A 709 -28.90 10.60 -14.20
CA HIS A 709 -28.87 10.89 -12.77
C HIS A 709 -28.82 9.65 -11.89
N PHE A 710 -29.36 8.52 -12.35
CA PHE A 710 -29.52 7.31 -11.54
C PHE A 710 -28.92 6.09 -12.19
N GLU A 711 -28.08 5.39 -11.42
CA GLU A 711 -27.44 4.14 -11.82
C GLU A 711 -27.54 3.12 -10.68
N LEU A 712 -27.84 1.87 -11.03
CA LEU A 712 -27.79 0.73 -10.11
C LEU A 712 -26.71 -0.25 -10.60
N ARG A 713 -25.81 -0.67 -9.72
CA ARG A 713 -24.76 -1.62 -10.03
C ARG A 713 -24.74 -2.78 -9.03
N LEU A 714 -24.53 -3.99 -9.55
CA LEU A 714 -24.28 -5.21 -8.79
C LEU A 714 -22.86 -5.66 -9.04
N ASN A 715 -22.09 -5.87 -7.98
CA ASN A 715 -20.73 -6.42 -8.03
C ASN A 715 -20.70 -7.78 -7.31
N ALA A 716 -20.04 -8.76 -7.91
CA ALA A 716 -19.79 -10.06 -7.31
C ALA A 716 -18.30 -10.34 -7.31
N THR A 717 -17.71 -10.60 -6.15
CA THR A 717 -16.32 -11.01 -6.00
C THR A 717 -16.25 -12.51 -5.73
N ASN A 718 -15.21 -13.18 -6.27
CA ASN A 718 -15.02 -14.62 -6.15
C ASN A 718 -16.30 -15.40 -6.54
N LEU A 719 -16.81 -15.14 -7.74
CA LEU A 719 -18.11 -15.61 -8.24
C LEU A 719 -18.29 -17.13 -8.08
N PHE A 720 -17.25 -17.93 -8.29
CA PHE A 720 -17.28 -19.37 -8.20
C PHE A 720 -16.97 -19.93 -6.79
N ASN A 721 -16.75 -19.04 -5.80
CA ASN A 721 -16.50 -19.40 -4.40
C ASN A 721 -15.25 -20.28 -4.23
N GLU A 722 -14.18 -19.93 -4.94
CA GLU A 722 -12.88 -20.59 -4.83
C GLU A 722 -12.32 -20.44 -3.41
N ARG A 723 -11.75 -21.52 -2.85
CA ARG A 723 -11.08 -21.53 -1.55
C ARG A 723 -9.58 -21.56 -1.74
N TYR A 724 -8.89 -20.54 -1.26
CA TYR A 724 -7.45 -20.40 -1.42
C TYR A 724 -6.83 -19.63 -0.26
N ILE A 725 -5.50 -19.63 -0.16
CA ILE A 725 -4.76 -18.77 0.76
C ILE A 725 -4.68 -17.37 0.15
N GLY A 726 -5.37 -16.43 0.77
CA GLY A 726 -5.49 -15.04 0.32
C GLY A 726 -4.17 -14.32 0.42
N THR A 727 -3.49 -14.40 1.58
CA THR A 727 -2.21 -13.73 1.81
C THR A 727 -1.17 -14.63 2.44
N ILE A 728 0.09 -14.36 2.10
CA ILE A 728 1.26 -14.76 2.83
C ILE A 728 1.72 -13.53 3.60
N GLY A 729 1.45 -13.51 4.94
CA GLY A 729 1.77 -12.39 5.79
C GLY A 729 3.23 -12.41 6.18
N THR A 730 4.00 -11.45 6.26
CA THR A 730 5.33 -11.26 6.83
C THR A 730 6.07 -10.09 6.16
N ASN A 731 5.35 -9.15 5.51
CA ASN A 731 5.94 -7.97 4.88
C ASN A 731 7.14 -8.30 3.95
N GLY A 732 7.02 -9.38 3.17
CA GLY A 732 8.10 -9.84 2.29
C GLY A 732 9.18 -10.67 2.99
N PHE A 733 8.98 -11.06 4.24
CA PHE A 733 9.82 -12.02 4.94
C PHE A 733 9.24 -13.42 4.80
N GLY A 734 10.04 -14.38 4.45
CA GLY A 734 9.66 -15.77 4.45
C GLY A 734 10.00 -16.43 5.79
N ASN A 735 9.55 -17.65 5.96
CA ASN A 735 9.76 -18.44 7.15
C ASN A 735 10.69 -19.61 6.88
N ARG A 736 11.18 -20.20 7.96
CA ARG A 736 11.68 -21.57 7.97
C ARG A 736 10.57 -22.46 8.55
N GLY A 737 9.95 -23.26 7.69
CA GLY A 737 8.86 -24.16 8.08
C GLY A 737 7.47 -23.50 8.11
N ASP A 738 6.50 -24.27 8.59
CA ASP A 738 5.07 -23.90 8.56
C ASP A 738 4.70 -23.05 9.78
N ASN A 739 5.02 -21.76 9.69
CA ASN A 739 4.72 -20.77 10.75
C ASN A 739 3.39 -20.05 10.48
N GLN A 740 2.85 -19.38 11.51
CA GLN A 740 1.63 -18.59 11.45
C GLN A 740 1.82 -17.31 10.61
N THR A 741 1.60 -17.42 9.29
CA THR A 741 1.79 -16.32 8.34
C THR A 741 0.75 -16.32 7.22
N LEU A 742 -0.24 -17.19 7.27
CA LEU A 742 -1.19 -17.41 6.20
C LEU A 742 -2.60 -16.98 6.61
N GLN A 743 -3.32 -16.32 5.72
CA GLN A 743 -4.73 -16.04 5.88
C GLN A 743 -5.52 -16.62 4.71
N THR A 744 -6.64 -17.26 5.03
CA THR A 744 -7.60 -17.76 4.02
C THR A 744 -8.35 -16.59 3.38
N ALA A 745 -8.76 -16.74 2.12
CA ALA A 745 -9.45 -15.71 1.35
C ALA A 745 -10.96 -15.70 1.58
N ALA A 746 -11.58 -14.55 1.36
CA ALA A 746 -13.03 -14.39 1.46
C ALA A 746 -13.78 -15.26 0.43
N PRO A 747 -14.92 -15.87 0.82
CA PRO A 747 -15.82 -16.55 -0.09
C PRO A 747 -16.50 -15.54 -1.01
N ARG A 748 -17.32 -16.03 -1.96
CA ARG A 748 -18.13 -15.19 -2.83
C ARG A 748 -18.91 -14.14 -2.04
N ALA A 749 -18.81 -12.88 -2.46
CA ALA A 749 -19.60 -11.78 -1.93
C ALA A 749 -20.29 -11.00 -3.05
N VAL A 750 -21.47 -10.44 -2.75
CA VAL A 750 -22.28 -9.65 -3.70
C VAL A 750 -22.68 -8.34 -3.02
N PHE A 751 -22.57 -7.25 -3.78
CA PHE A 751 -22.88 -5.89 -3.34
C PHE A 751 -23.75 -5.20 -4.36
N ALA A 752 -24.71 -4.40 -3.90
CA ALA A 752 -25.54 -3.52 -4.73
C ALA A 752 -25.24 -2.07 -4.38
N THR A 753 -25.00 -1.24 -5.40
CA THR A 753 -24.71 0.20 -5.24
C THR A 753 -25.70 0.99 -6.07
N LEU A 754 -26.36 1.95 -5.43
CA LEU A 754 -27.14 3.00 -6.08
C LEU A 754 -26.30 4.27 -6.14
N THR A 755 -26.06 4.77 -7.35
CA THR A 755 -25.38 6.05 -7.60
C THR A 755 -26.40 7.10 -8.03
N VAL A 756 -26.24 8.31 -7.47
CA VAL A 756 -27.04 9.50 -7.81
C VAL A 756 -26.08 10.64 -8.14
N LYS A 757 -26.25 11.24 -9.33
CA LYS A 757 -25.41 12.36 -9.79
C LYS A 757 -26.22 13.40 -10.54
N ASN A 758 -25.76 14.67 -10.58
CA ASN A 758 -26.38 15.76 -11.34
C ASN A 758 -25.37 16.58 -12.15
#